data_1efe3a0bd71a1f89751e6d8bd4d363b7
#
_entry.id   1efe3a0bd71a1f89751e6d8bd4d363b7
#
_cell.length_a   1.000
_cell.length_b   1.000
_cell.length_c   1.000
_cell.angle_alpha   90.00
_cell.angle_beta   90.00
_cell.angle_gamma   90.00
#
_symmetry.space_group_name_H-M   'P 1'
#
loop_
_entity.id
_entity.type
_entity.pdbx_description
1 polymer ?
#
loop_
_entity_poly.entity_id
_entity_poly.type
_entity_poly.pdbx_seq_one_letter_code
_entity_poly.pdbx_strand_id
1 'polypeptide(L)'
;MLPSGFPRQASAYVEVAGVKINFSMPHVESIGLGGGSIVRVGDSEVTVGPDSVGHYLSTKARVFGGDVLTATDISVAAGQDIGTKDLVKDVSLRTVTLAEAKIKALVERVVDQMKTSPEPLPVLLVGGGSVIAPKIIAGVSEVIQPPFHSVANAVGAAISKIGGTVDIIQNTAEQTIAQITEKAKQMAVDRAVAAGAKRDTVTLAEVDAMPLQYVVNQVRVIARAVGEFSSDAFYSDAAVNNFSAEDDDEIYSEESVKQSQASIIDPRPIVDVDTYRPNVVNNPKTGIPEWFITETDVEWLAEGCYVLGCAGGGSPFSEYIKLRDILRAGHTIRVIDSSSMKDSDVIYWGGHMGSPAVSNERLSANETEESMRELMEYLRHDSFDVAMSLEIGGANGLQPLLVGSSKHFDRPTVDADWMGRAYPTYWQTTICVYEPGQLVPCALASGDGKAMIMTKTTNDEIVDRALRAACTEMGSRVGMTAKPTTKKKVIKYSVLNTVSLAWRIGRCIARAKKHNTSSTVAEQIIDEVGGPDSAKVLFRGKIIGVERRLWKGHSYGEITIQQVADDELESASASGYKTVATGGVLKIPFKNENIYAKHVKDDGTEDIVACVPDLIAVLDTQSGKALGVPEYRYGVMVTVLGITCSPRWSDTPKGLEIGGPAAMGYKDVVYKPLGNYVEPKSVVLEYAPPK
;
A
#
# COMPACT_ATOMS: atom_id res chain seq x y z
N MET A 1 -19.27 11.58 2.21
CA MET A 1 -20.22 10.74 2.97
C MET A 1 -20.92 9.80 2.00
N LEU A 2 -21.37 8.62 2.46
CA LEU A 2 -22.20 7.72 1.66
C LEU A 2 -23.62 8.29 1.55
N PRO A 3 -24.44 7.82 0.58
CA PRO A 3 -25.84 8.22 0.49
C PRO A 3 -26.65 7.98 1.77
N SER A 4 -26.22 7.02 2.60
CA SER A 4 -26.79 6.72 3.92
C SER A 4 -26.51 7.79 4.99
N GLY A 5 -25.72 8.82 4.70
CA GLY A 5 -25.31 9.85 5.64
C GLY A 5 -24.10 9.49 6.52
N PHE A 6 -23.51 8.31 6.32
CA PHE A 6 -22.31 7.88 7.06
C PHE A 6 -21.02 8.19 6.30
N PRO A 7 -19.90 8.44 7.01
CA PRO A 7 -18.61 8.60 6.36
C PRO A 7 -18.18 7.28 5.70
N ARG A 8 -17.66 7.36 4.46
CA ARG A 8 -17.00 6.22 3.82
C ARG A 8 -15.82 5.78 4.68
N GLN A 9 -15.65 4.49 4.85
CA GLN A 9 -14.50 3.95 5.57
C GLN A 9 -13.25 4.01 4.70
N ALA A 10 -12.12 4.20 5.35
CA ALA A 10 -10.83 4.07 4.72
C ALA A 10 -10.56 2.62 4.27
N SER A 11 -9.64 2.44 3.33
CA SER A 11 -9.09 1.11 3.00
C SER A 11 -8.40 0.48 4.22
N ALA A 12 -8.01 -0.78 4.11
CA ALA A 12 -7.43 -1.57 5.21
C ALA A 12 -6.27 -0.90 5.96
N TYR A 13 -5.54 -0.01 5.27
CA TYR A 13 -4.49 0.80 5.87
C TYR A 13 -4.71 2.27 5.57
N VAL A 14 -4.53 3.10 6.59
CA VAL A 14 -4.45 4.56 6.47
C VAL A 14 -3.04 4.98 6.90
N GLU A 15 -2.39 5.83 6.13
CA GLU A 15 -1.11 6.41 6.51
C GLU A 15 -1.33 7.79 7.10
N VAL A 16 -0.92 7.97 8.37
CA VAL A 16 -0.96 9.25 9.08
C VAL A 16 0.46 9.59 9.53
N ALA A 17 0.98 10.71 9.04
CA ALA A 17 2.35 11.17 9.34
C ALA A 17 3.43 10.09 9.10
N GLY A 18 3.29 9.30 8.03
CA GLY A 18 4.21 8.20 7.69
C GLY A 18 4.00 6.90 8.47
N VAL A 19 2.99 6.84 9.36
CA VAL A 19 2.64 5.63 10.10
C VAL A 19 1.41 4.99 9.46
N LYS A 20 1.54 3.73 9.04
CA LYS A 20 0.39 2.93 8.56
C LYS A 20 -0.42 2.41 9.73
N ILE A 21 -1.71 2.68 9.72
CA ILE A 21 -2.66 2.34 10.76
C ILE A 21 -3.71 1.39 10.19
N ASN A 22 -3.90 0.24 10.84
CA ASN A 22 -4.91 -0.75 10.45
C ASN A 22 -6.02 -0.80 11.50
N PHE A 23 -6.90 0.19 11.48
CA PHE A 23 -8.17 0.12 12.20
C PHE A 23 -9.25 0.89 11.43
N SER A 24 -10.51 0.57 11.76
CA SER A 24 -11.65 1.18 11.08
C SER A 24 -11.75 2.66 11.42
N MET A 25 -11.56 3.51 10.42
CA MET A 25 -11.70 4.96 10.55
C MET A 25 -12.34 5.56 9.28
N PRO A 26 -12.97 6.72 9.38
CA PRO A 26 -13.47 7.42 8.21
C PRO A 26 -12.36 7.70 7.20
N HIS A 27 -12.69 7.57 5.93
CA HIS A 27 -11.80 7.99 4.86
C HIS A 27 -11.71 9.52 4.84
N VAL A 28 -10.52 10.04 5.11
CA VAL A 28 -10.21 11.47 5.10
C VAL A 28 -8.96 11.72 4.28
N GLU A 29 -8.92 12.85 3.59
CA GLU A 29 -7.72 13.37 2.93
C GLU A 29 -7.36 14.69 3.59
N SER A 30 -6.10 14.85 3.97
CA SER A 30 -5.59 16.05 4.63
C SER A 30 -4.56 16.73 3.74
N ILE A 31 -4.70 18.03 3.58
CA ILE A 31 -3.74 18.86 2.86
C ILE A 31 -3.22 19.99 3.75
N GLY A 32 -2.03 20.48 3.44
CA GLY A 32 -1.40 21.61 4.14
C GLY A 32 -2.03 22.95 3.77
N LEU A 33 -3.36 23.08 3.97
CA LEU A 33 -4.13 24.29 3.68
C LEU A 33 -5.07 24.61 4.85
N GLY A 34 -4.97 25.85 5.35
CA GLY A 34 -5.82 26.38 6.41
C GLY A 34 -5.70 27.91 6.46
N GLY A 35 -6.47 28.55 7.34
CA GLY A 35 -6.42 30.02 7.49
C GLY A 35 -5.03 30.57 7.81
N GLY A 36 -4.21 29.80 8.55
CA GLY A 36 -2.84 30.15 8.89
C GLY A 36 -1.79 29.81 7.85
N SER A 37 -2.16 29.22 6.69
CA SER A 37 -1.20 28.90 5.63
C SER A 37 -0.50 30.15 5.14
N ILE A 38 0.85 30.11 5.11
CA ILE A 38 1.69 31.23 4.74
C ILE A 38 1.62 31.42 3.21
N VAL A 39 1.39 32.67 2.80
CA VAL A 39 1.39 33.08 1.39
C VAL A 39 2.72 33.73 1.06
N ARG A 40 3.45 33.18 0.10
CA ARG A 40 4.72 33.72 -0.40
C ARG A 40 4.52 34.24 -1.81
N VAL A 41 4.97 35.48 -2.03
CA VAL A 41 4.84 36.18 -3.33
C VAL A 41 6.20 36.19 -3.99
N GLY A 42 6.35 35.50 -5.12
CA GLY A 42 7.50 35.59 -6.01
C GLY A 42 7.22 36.51 -7.20
N ASP A 43 8.21 36.68 -8.09
CA ASP A 43 8.11 37.57 -9.25
C ASP A 43 6.99 37.16 -10.23
N SER A 44 6.80 35.87 -10.45
CA SER A 44 5.82 35.31 -11.37
C SER A 44 4.79 34.38 -10.73
N GLU A 45 5.02 33.91 -9.50
CA GLU A 45 4.27 32.87 -8.85
C GLU A 45 3.90 33.24 -7.41
N VAL A 46 2.75 32.71 -6.93
CA VAL A 46 2.31 32.81 -5.56
C VAL A 46 2.15 31.39 -5.00
N THR A 47 2.76 31.10 -3.85
CA THR A 47 2.58 29.83 -3.14
C THR A 47 1.73 30.04 -1.89
N VAL A 48 0.89 29.02 -1.56
CA VAL A 48 0.04 28.99 -0.36
C VAL A 48 0.29 27.71 0.38
N GLY A 49 0.82 27.81 1.62
CA GLY A 49 1.24 26.65 2.38
C GLY A 49 2.41 25.88 1.73
N PRO A 50 2.72 24.65 2.20
CA PRO A 50 2.15 23.94 3.38
C PRO A 50 2.54 24.55 4.73
N ASP A 51 3.56 25.44 4.76
CA ASP A 51 3.95 26.13 5.98
C ASP A 51 2.79 26.97 6.55
N SER A 52 2.65 26.98 7.87
CA SER A 52 1.54 27.67 8.54
C SER A 52 2.00 28.34 9.83
N VAL A 53 1.36 29.43 10.18
CA VAL A 53 1.52 30.04 11.51
C VAL A 53 0.78 29.26 12.60
N GLY A 54 -0.03 28.28 12.24
CA GLY A 54 -0.75 27.41 13.17
C GLY A 54 -1.64 28.19 14.14
N HIS A 55 -1.55 27.87 15.42
CA HIS A 55 -2.33 28.51 16.49
C HIS A 55 -1.94 29.98 16.73
N TYR A 56 -0.82 30.44 16.19
CA TYR A 56 -0.42 31.86 16.23
C TYR A 56 -1.13 32.73 15.20
N LEU A 57 -2.16 32.24 14.51
CA LEU A 57 -2.89 32.99 13.49
C LEU A 57 -3.36 34.36 14.02
N SER A 58 -3.95 34.41 15.21
CA SER A 58 -4.47 35.63 15.83
C SER A 58 -3.42 36.65 16.24
N THR A 59 -2.14 36.31 16.19
CA THR A 59 -1.04 37.21 16.57
C THR A 59 -0.06 37.45 15.43
N LYS A 60 0.07 36.51 14.49
CA LYS A 60 1.06 36.61 13.41
C LYS A 60 0.47 37.04 12.06
N ALA A 61 -0.82 36.81 11.80
CA ALA A 61 -1.43 37.23 10.55
C ALA A 61 -1.60 38.76 10.51
N ARG A 62 -1.43 39.36 9.32
CA ARG A 62 -1.51 40.82 9.13
C ARG A 62 -2.85 41.39 9.57
N VAL A 63 -3.95 40.73 9.25
CA VAL A 63 -5.30 41.15 9.60
C VAL A 63 -5.53 41.29 11.12
N PHE A 64 -4.68 40.67 11.93
CA PHE A 64 -4.69 40.77 13.40
C PHE A 64 -3.51 41.58 13.95
N GLY A 65 -2.78 42.32 13.10
CA GLY A 65 -1.68 43.20 13.50
C GLY A 65 -0.29 42.53 13.48
N GLY A 66 -0.17 41.29 12.98
CA GLY A 66 1.12 40.62 12.75
C GLY A 66 1.80 41.08 11.43
N ASP A 67 2.85 40.36 11.05
CA ASP A 67 3.70 40.67 9.91
C ASP A 67 3.68 39.58 8.80
N VAL A 68 3.05 38.43 9.06
CA VAL A 68 3.02 37.31 8.13
C VAL A 68 1.77 37.35 7.27
N LEU A 69 1.96 37.29 5.94
CA LEU A 69 0.84 37.18 5.00
C LEU A 69 0.33 35.73 5.00
N THR A 70 -0.96 35.55 5.30
CA THR A 70 -1.61 34.23 5.43
C THR A 70 -2.81 34.11 4.49
N ALA A 71 -3.33 32.88 4.34
CA ALA A 71 -4.55 32.64 3.55
C ALA A 71 -5.77 33.40 4.12
N THR A 72 -5.84 33.63 5.43
CA THR A 72 -6.88 34.49 6.04
C THR A 72 -6.76 35.93 5.56
N ASP A 73 -5.55 36.48 5.47
CA ASP A 73 -5.32 37.83 4.95
C ASP A 73 -5.79 37.96 3.50
N ILE A 74 -5.52 36.96 2.67
CA ILE A 74 -6.02 36.90 1.29
C ILE A 74 -7.55 36.90 1.25
N SER A 75 -8.21 36.11 2.07
CA SER A 75 -9.68 36.04 2.12
C SER A 75 -10.28 37.40 2.56
N VAL A 76 -9.64 38.08 3.50
CA VAL A 76 -10.08 39.41 3.95
C VAL A 76 -9.84 40.46 2.87
N ALA A 77 -8.70 40.43 2.17
CA ALA A 77 -8.44 41.29 1.02
C ALA A 77 -9.43 41.04 -0.12
N ALA A 78 -9.93 39.80 -0.28
CA ALA A 78 -11.01 39.43 -1.22
C ALA A 78 -12.42 39.78 -0.74
N GLY A 79 -12.59 40.30 0.49
CA GLY A 79 -13.86 40.86 0.97
C GLY A 79 -14.48 40.16 2.21
N GLN A 80 -13.84 39.15 2.78
CA GLN A 80 -14.31 38.52 4.02
C GLN A 80 -14.25 39.51 5.19
N ASP A 81 -15.16 39.35 6.14
CA ASP A 81 -15.29 40.24 7.31
C ASP A 81 -14.67 39.61 8.56
N ILE A 82 -13.33 39.63 8.64
CA ILE A 82 -12.55 39.08 9.72
C ILE A 82 -11.43 40.06 10.08
N GLY A 83 -11.22 40.33 11.36
CA GLY A 83 -10.16 41.20 11.86
C GLY A 83 -10.22 42.63 11.29
N THR A 84 -9.05 43.22 11.09
CA THR A 84 -8.95 44.62 10.65
C THR A 84 -8.58 44.71 9.18
N LYS A 85 -9.55 44.94 8.31
CA LYS A 85 -9.38 45.02 6.82
C LYS A 85 -8.32 46.03 6.38
N ASP A 86 -8.15 47.10 7.14
CA ASP A 86 -7.20 48.17 6.82
C ASP A 86 -5.75 47.70 6.79
N LEU A 87 -5.44 46.66 7.54
CA LEU A 87 -4.09 46.09 7.67
C LEU A 87 -3.66 45.23 6.44
N VAL A 88 -4.58 44.93 5.53
CA VAL A 88 -4.32 44.16 4.30
C VAL A 88 -4.62 44.90 3.02
N LYS A 89 -4.87 46.23 3.08
CA LYS A 89 -5.17 47.08 1.91
C LYS A 89 -4.01 47.19 0.92
N ASP A 90 -2.79 46.95 1.38
CA ASP A 90 -1.57 46.96 0.57
C ASP A 90 -1.38 45.70 -0.26
N VAL A 91 -2.14 44.64 0.00
CA VAL A 91 -2.06 43.38 -0.73
C VAL A 91 -2.61 43.59 -2.15
N SER A 92 -1.75 43.42 -3.15
CA SER A 92 -2.12 43.70 -4.55
C SER A 92 -3.23 42.77 -5.03
N LEU A 93 -4.12 43.27 -5.89
CA LEU A 93 -5.18 42.47 -6.51
C LEU A 93 -4.60 41.23 -7.22
N ARG A 94 -3.43 41.39 -7.87
CA ARG A 94 -2.73 40.26 -8.51
C ARG A 94 -2.40 39.15 -7.49
N THR A 95 -1.85 39.51 -6.33
CA THR A 95 -1.52 38.54 -5.27
C THR A 95 -2.78 37.83 -4.80
N VAL A 96 -3.86 38.55 -4.56
CA VAL A 96 -5.16 37.99 -4.14
C VAL A 96 -5.65 36.97 -5.19
N THR A 97 -5.72 37.37 -6.46
CA THR A 97 -6.22 36.52 -7.55
C THR A 97 -5.39 35.24 -7.72
N LEU A 98 -4.06 35.35 -7.67
CA LEU A 98 -3.19 34.17 -7.80
C LEU A 98 -3.27 33.24 -6.59
N ALA A 99 -3.35 33.79 -5.37
CA ALA A 99 -3.50 33.01 -4.17
C ALA A 99 -4.87 32.30 -4.11
N GLU A 100 -5.97 33.00 -4.47
CA GLU A 100 -7.30 32.39 -4.57
C GLU A 100 -7.33 31.26 -5.62
N ALA A 101 -6.70 31.46 -6.78
CA ALA A 101 -6.59 30.42 -7.81
C ALA A 101 -5.84 29.18 -7.29
N LYS A 102 -4.74 29.37 -6.55
CA LYS A 102 -3.98 28.26 -5.95
C LYS A 102 -4.79 27.55 -4.86
N ILE A 103 -5.45 28.28 -3.98
CA ILE A 103 -6.35 27.71 -2.95
C ILE A 103 -7.46 26.90 -3.64
N LYS A 104 -8.09 27.47 -4.68
CA LYS A 104 -9.14 26.80 -5.44
C LYS A 104 -8.64 25.48 -6.05
N ALA A 105 -7.50 25.49 -6.73
CA ALA A 105 -6.93 24.28 -7.32
C ALA A 105 -6.62 23.19 -6.29
N LEU A 106 -6.09 23.56 -5.10
CA LEU A 106 -5.85 22.62 -4.01
C LEU A 106 -7.15 21.98 -3.49
N VAL A 107 -8.20 22.78 -3.30
CA VAL A 107 -9.51 22.31 -2.82
C VAL A 107 -10.18 21.42 -3.87
N GLU A 108 -10.20 21.83 -5.13
CA GLU A 108 -10.79 21.08 -6.25
C GLU A 108 -10.14 19.69 -6.38
N ARG A 109 -8.82 19.63 -6.28
CA ARG A 109 -8.07 18.35 -6.32
C ARG A 109 -8.49 17.40 -5.21
N VAL A 110 -8.56 17.87 -3.95
CA VAL A 110 -8.93 17.04 -2.81
C VAL A 110 -10.39 16.60 -2.90
N VAL A 111 -11.30 17.49 -3.29
CA VAL A 111 -12.71 17.16 -3.49
C VAL A 111 -12.86 16.07 -4.55
N ASP A 112 -12.15 16.17 -5.67
CA ASP A 112 -12.19 15.17 -6.74
C ASP A 112 -11.63 13.81 -6.27
N GLN A 113 -10.53 13.79 -5.52
CA GLN A 113 -9.96 12.57 -4.92
C GLN A 113 -10.92 11.89 -3.94
N MET A 114 -11.74 12.67 -3.23
CA MET A 114 -12.70 12.15 -2.26
C MET A 114 -13.99 11.63 -2.89
N LYS A 115 -14.27 11.94 -4.16
CA LYS A 115 -15.43 11.42 -4.90
C LYS A 115 -15.30 9.91 -5.12
N THR A 116 -16.43 9.26 -5.40
CA THR A 116 -16.51 7.83 -5.75
C THR A 116 -16.90 7.60 -7.20
N SER A 117 -17.28 8.68 -7.89
CA SER A 117 -17.68 8.68 -9.30
C SER A 117 -17.44 10.07 -9.91
N PRO A 118 -17.46 10.23 -11.25
CA PRO A 118 -17.35 11.52 -11.90
C PRO A 118 -18.56 12.44 -11.68
N GLU A 119 -19.68 11.93 -11.18
CA GLU A 119 -20.90 12.68 -10.97
C GLU A 119 -20.69 13.85 -10.00
N PRO A 120 -21.28 15.05 -10.29
CA PRO A 120 -21.24 16.18 -9.38
C PRO A 120 -21.96 15.85 -8.06
N LEU A 121 -21.31 16.14 -6.95
CA LEU A 121 -21.85 15.92 -5.59
C LEU A 121 -21.89 17.23 -4.82
N PRO A 122 -22.84 17.43 -3.88
CA PRO A 122 -22.82 18.60 -3.00
C PRO A 122 -21.65 18.52 -2.01
N VAL A 123 -21.05 19.68 -1.71
CA VAL A 123 -19.96 19.82 -0.72
C VAL A 123 -20.47 20.67 0.45
N LEU A 124 -20.32 20.14 1.67
CA LEU A 124 -20.62 20.86 2.90
C LEU A 124 -19.34 21.53 3.41
N LEU A 125 -19.36 22.86 3.55
CA LEU A 125 -18.28 23.62 4.17
C LEU A 125 -18.52 23.73 5.67
N VAL A 126 -17.63 23.16 6.47
CA VAL A 126 -17.72 23.15 7.94
C VAL A 126 -16.38 23.49 8.59
N GLY A 127 -16.44 23.95 9.83
CA GLY A 127 -15.26 24.35 10.60
C GLY A 127 -14.76 25.76 10.28
N GLY A 128 -13.85 26.28 11.11
CA GLY A 128 -13.30 27.62 10.96
C GLY A 128 -12.53 27.86 9.67
N GLY A 129 -11.93 26.81 9.09
CA GLY A 129 -11.23 26.88 7.81
C GLY A 129 -12.12 27.14 6.58
N SER A 130 -13.44 27.02 6.71
CA SER A 130 -14.40 27.28 5.62
C SER A 130 -14.31 28.70 5.06
N VAL A 131 -13.74 29.64 5.81
CA VAL A 131 -13.55 31.04 5.39
C VAL A 131 -12.64 31.21 4.17
N ILE A 132 -11.68 30.31 3.96
CA ILE A 132 -10.77 30.36 2.81
C ILE A 132 -11.27 29.53 1.62
N ALA A 133 -12.37 28.78 1.80
CA ALA A 133 -12.86 27.89 0.76
C ALA A 133 -13.49 28.67 -0.41
N PRO A 134 -13.25 28.23 -1.67
CA PRO A 134 -13.85 28.88 -2.84
C PRO A 134 -15.37 28.64 -2.85
N LYS A 135 -16.10 29.65 -3.33
CA LYS A 135 -17.58 29.58 -3.47
C LYS A 135 -18.02 28.65 -4.62
N ILE A 136 -17.14 28.44 -5.60
CA ILE A 136 -17.39 27.61 -6.78
C ILE A 136 -16.24 26.60 -6.89
N ILE A 137 -16.58 25.32 -6.87
CA ILE A 137 -15.63 24.20 -6.96
C ILE A 137 -16.00 23.37 -8.19
N ALA A 138 -15.04 23.10 -9.07
CA ALA A 138 -15.28 22.29 -10.26
C ALA A 138 -15.71 20.86 -9.88
N GLY A 139 -16.63 20.27 -10.64
CA GLY A 139 -17.13 18.92 -10.38
C GLY A 139 -18.02 18.78 -9.14
N VAL A 140 -18.49 19.90 -8.58
CA VAL A 140 -19.41 19.96 -7.43
C VAL A 140 -20.73 20.53 -7.91
N SER A 141 -21.84 19.91 -7.49
CA SER A 141 -23.19 20.36 -7.84
C SER A 141 -23.60 21.62 -7.06
N GLU A 142 -23.21 21.69 -5.80
CA GLU A 142 -23.55 22.80 -4.91
C GLU A 142 -22.54 22.87 -3.74
N VAL A 143 -22.16 24.08 -3.34
CA VAL A 143 -21.36 24.35 -2.14
C VAL A 143 -22.27 24.89 -1.05
N ILE A 144 -22.50 24.10 -0.01
CA ILE A 144 -23.45 24.39 1.07
C ILE A 144 -22.72 24.73 2.35
N GLN A 145 -23.08 25.82 2.97
CA GLN A 145 -22.61 26.21 4.30
C GLN A 145 -23.76 26.12 5.29
N PRO A 146 -23.87 25.00 6.04
CA PRO A 146 -25.03 24.76 6.91
C PRO A 146 -25.01 25.70 8.15
N PRO A 147 -26.17 25.90 8.81
CA PRO A 147 -26.21 26.56 10.11
C PRO A 147 -25.25 25.92 11.10
N PHE A 148 -24.60 26.72 11.94
CA PHE A 148 -23.58 26.28 12.90
C PHE A 148 -22.34 25.60 12.29
N HIS A 149 -22.06 25.81 11.00
CA HIS A 149 -20.91 25.25 10.30
C HIS A 149 -19.57 25.50 11.02
N SER A 150 -19.40 26.65 11.69
CA SER A 150 -18.18 26.99 12.41
C SER A 150 -17.93 26.12 13.66
N VAL A 151 -18.99 25.53 14.23
CA VAL A 151 -18.94 24.66 15.41
C VAL A 151 -19.51 23.26 15.11
N ALA A 152 -19.47 22.85 13.85
CA ALA A 152 -20.05 21.59 13.37
C ALA A 152 -19.52 20.35 14.13
N ASN A 153 -18.29 20.41 14.63
CA ASN A 153 -17.71 19.34 15.43
C ASN A 153 -18.45 19.14 16.75
N ALA A 154 -18.73 20.23 17.50
CA ALA A 154 -19.48 20.17 18.75
C ALA A 154 -20.94 19.75 18.53
N VAL A 155 -21.59 20.28 17.47
CA VAL A 155 -22.94 19.88 17.09
C VAL A 155 -22.99 18.38 16.72
N GLY A 156 -22.03 17.92 15.90
CA GLY A 156 -21.91 16.51 15.51
C GLY A 156 -21.73 15.59 16.72
N ALA A 157 -20.92 15.99 17.69
CA ALA A 157 -20.73 15.24 18.93
C ALA A 157 -22.03 15.14 19.75
N ALA A 158 -22.78 16.25 19.83
CA ALA A 158 -24.05 16.32 20.60
C ALA A 158 -25.16 15.43 20.02
N ILE A 159 -25.20 15.27 18.68
CA ILE A 159 -26.23 14.49 17.97
C ILE A 159 -25.72 13.11 17.50
N SER A 160 -24.54 12.69 17.93
CA SER A 160 -23.96 11.42 17.54
C SER A 160 -24.85 10.24 17.97
N LYS A 161 -24.95 9.24 17.09
CA LYS A 161 -25.67 8.00 17.37
C LYS A 161 -24.73 6.96 17.99
N ILE A 162 -25.32 6.04 18.75
CA ILE A 162 -24.61 4.87 19.29
C ILE A 162 -24.52 3.80 18.20
N GLY A 163 -23.32 3.28 17.98
CA GLY A 163 -23.05 2.29 16.94
C GLY A 163 -22.65 0.91 17.47
N GLY A 164 -23.04 -0.12 16.72
CA GLY A 164 -22.54 -1.48 16.88
C GLY A 164 -21.95 -1.96 15.54
N THR A 165 -20.69 -2.36 15.54
CA THR A 165 -20.03 -2.89 14.35
C THR A 165 -19.66 -4.34 14.54
N VAL A 166 -19.91 -5.16 13.52
CA VAL A 166 -19.50 -6.57 13.44
C VAL A 166 -18.66 -6.73 12.18
N ASP A 167 -17.52 -7.37 12.32
CA ASP A 167 -16.65 -7.76 11.23
C ASP A 167 -16.25 -9.21 11.47
N ILE A 168 -16.73 -10.11 10.62
CA ILE A 168 -16.54 -11.56 10.78
C ILE A 168 -16.15 -12.22 9.46
N ILE A 169 -15.34 -13.26 9.56
CA ILE A 169 -15.03 -14.16 8.46
C ILE A 169 -15.69 -15.49 8.74
N GLN A 170 -16.43 -16.01 7.78
CA GLN A 170 -17.19 -17.26 7.92
C GLN A 170 -17.04 -18.16 6.69
N ASN A 171 -17.11 -19.48 6.92
CA ASN A 171 -17.09 -20.48 5.87
C ASN A 171 -18.48 -20.59 5.21
N THR A 172 -18.51 -20.55 3.88
CA THR A 172 -19.74 -20.67 3.07
C THR A 172 -20.06 -22.11 2.67
N ALA A 173 -19.29 -23.10 3.10
CA ALA A 173 -19.56 -24.52 2.83
C ALA A 173 -20.79 -25.03 3.62
N GLU A 174 -21.00 -24.52 4.83
CA GLU A 174 -22.10 -24.94 5.72
C GLU A 174 -23.26 -23.96 5.75
N GLN A 175 -23.02 -22.68 5.48
CA GLN A 175 -24.00 -21.61 5.53
C GLN A 175 -23.94 -20.76 4.27
N THR A 176 -25.07 -20.33 3.76
CA THR A 176 -25.12 -19.39 2.63
C THR A 176 -24.64 -18.00 3.04
N ILE A 177 -24.12 -17.23 2.08
CA ILE A 177 -23.74 -15.82 2.32
C ILE A 177 -24.91 -15.02 2.92
N ALA A 178 -26.15 -15.28 2.46
CA ALA A 178 -27.34 -14.62 2.99
C ALA A 178 -27.59 -14.93 4.49
N GLN A 179 -27.39 -16.19 4.91
CA GLN A 179 -27.53 -16.58 6.33
C GLN A 179 -26.45 -15.94 7.20
N ILE A 180 -25.19 -15.95 6.73
CA ILE A 180 -24.07 -15.33 7.42
C ILE A 180 -24.29 -13.80 7.56
N THR A 181 -24.76 -13.17 6.49
CA THR A 181 -25.06 -11.73 6.46
C THR A 181 -26.18 -11.38 7.46
N GLU A 182 -27.25 -12.18 7.51
CA GLU A 182 -28.34 -11.93 8.45
C GLU A 182 -27.91 -12.09 9.90
N LYS A 183 -27.08 -13.09 10.19
CA LYS A 183 -26.47 -13.25 11.52
C LYS A 183 -25.61 -12.06 11.90
N ALA A 184 -24.77 -11.56 10.98
CA ALA A 184 -23.92 -10.40 11.21
C ALA A 184 -24.74 -9.12 11.48
N LYS A 185 -25.85 -8.91 10.75
CA LYS A 185 -26.79 -7.81 11.00
C LYS A 185 -27.36 -7.87 12.42
N GLN A 186 -27.85 -9.03 12.83
CA GLN A 186 -28.42 -9.21 14.17
C GLN A 186 -27.36 -8.93 15.25
N MET A 187 -26.14 -9.45 15.08
CA MET A 187 -25.05 -9.19 16.00
C MET A 187 -24.69 -7.70 16.08
N ALA A 188 -24.74 -6.96 14.96
CA ALA A 188 -24.48 -5.52 14.94
C ALA A 188 -25.56 -4.75 15.70
N VAL A 189 -26.84 -5.12 15.52
CA VAL A 189 -27.97 -4.55 16.28
C VAL A 189 -27.78 -4.79 17.78
N ASP A 190 -27.47 -6.02 18.17
CA ASP A 190 -27.30 -6.37 19.59
C ASP A 190 -26.09 -5.65 20.21
N ARG A 191 -25.00 -5.45 19.46
CA ARG A 191 -23.86 -4.63 19.91
C ARG A 191 -24.22 -3.16 20.09
N ALA A 192 -25.01 -2.58 19.16
CA ALA A 192 -25.46 -1.19 19.29
C ALA A 192 -26.33 -1.01 20.56
N VAL A 193 -27.25 -1.94 20.80
CA VAL A 193 -28.11 -1.93 22.00
C VAL A 193 -27.26 -2.10 23.27
N ALA A 194 -26.32 -3.03 23.28
CA ALA A 194 -25.40 -3.23 24.40
C ALA A 194 -24.52 -2.00 24.69
N ALA A 195 -24.20 -1.21 23.64
CA ALA A 195 -23.47 0.04 23.77
C ALA A 195 -24.35 1.24 24.22
N GLY A 196 -25.65 1.04 24.45
CA GLY A 196 -26.58 2.05 24.94
C GLY A 196 -27.52 2.64 23.87
N ALA A 197 -27.66 2.03 22.72
CA ALA A 197 -28.65 2.46 21.74
C ALA A 197 -30.07 1.99 22.12
N LYS A 198 -31.05 2.84 21.90
CA LYS A 198 -32.44 2.53 22.07
C LYS A 198 -32.90 1.57 20.95
N ARG A 199 -33.32 0.33 21.32
CA ARG A 199 -33.51 -0.78 20.39
C ARG A 199 -34.48 -0.46 19.23
N ASP A 200 -35.55 0.28 19.49
CA ASP A 200 -36.58 0.66 18.50
C ASP A 200 -36.09 1.70 17.48
N THR A 201 -34.96 2.38 17.78
CA THR A 201 -34.32 3.36 16.88
C THR A 201 -33.16 2.78 16.08
N VAL A 202 -32.76 1.53 16.38
CA VAL A 202 -31.61 0.93 15.72
C VAL A 202 -31.90 0.59 14.27
N THR A 203 -31.10 1.11 13.39
CA THR A 203 -31.15 0.86 11.94
C THR A 203 -29.82 0.36 11.43
N LEU A 204 -29.82 -0.43 10.36
CA LEU A 204 -28.60 -0.87 9.69
C LEU A 204 -28.05 0.26 8.82
N ALA A 205 -26.84 0.69 9.10
CA ALA A 205 -26.15 1.76 8.38
C ALA A 205 -25.37 1.24 7.18
N GLU A 206 -24.75 0.06 7.33
CA GLU A 206 -23.90 -0.55 6.31
C GLU A 206 -23.94 -2.07 6.46
N VAL A 207 -24.01 -2.77 5.34
CA VAL A 207 -23.86 -4.22 5.29
C VAL A 207 -23.09 -4.56 4.03
N ASP A 208 -21.92 -5.15 4.19
CA ASP A 208 -21.07 -5.56 3.10
C ASP A 208 -20.62 -7.01 3.28
N ALA A 209 -20.67 -7.79 2.21
CA ALA A 209 -20.29 -9.19 2.21
C ALA A 209 -19.28 -9.43 1.08
N MET A 210 -18.02 -9.58 1.45
CA MET A 210 -16.91 -9.72 0.53
C MET A 210 -16.31 -11.12 0.62
N PRO A 211 -16.37 -11.94 -0.44
CA PRO A 211 -15.59 -13.16 -0.49
C PRO A 211 -14.09 -12.87 -0.35
N LEU A 212 -13.34 -13.75 0.32
CA LEU A 212 -11.91 -13.54 0.53
C LEU A 212 -11.08 -13.92 -0.70
N GLN A 213 -10.07 -13.10 -0.96
CA GLN A 213 -9.08 -13.37 -2.01
C GLN A 213 -8.19 -14.57 -1.64
N TYR A 214 -7.77 -15.35 -2.63
CA TYR A 214 -6.90 -16.53 -2.53
C TYR A 214 -7.45 -17.71 -1.72
N VAL A 215 -8.67 -17.62 -1.20
CA VAL A 215 -9.30 -18.64 -0.36
C VAL A 215 -10.67 -19.01 -0.92
N VAL A 216 -10.96 -20.30 -0.93
CA VAL A 216 -12.26 -20.81 -1.40
C VAL A 216 -13.24 -20.91 -0.21
N ASN A 217 -14.52 -20.62 -0.45
CA ASN A 217 -15.59 -20.75 0.53
C ASN A 217 -15.43 -19.90 1.81
N GLN A 218 -14.76 -18.75 1.73
CA GLN A 218 -14.70 -17.80 2.85
C GLN A 218 -15.30 -16.46 2.45
N VAL A 219 -16.10 -15.86 3.33
CA VAL A 219 -16.68 -14.54 3.17
C VAL A 219 -16.40 -13.70 4.41
N ARG A 220 -15.96 -12.47 4.22
CA ARG A 220 -15.90 -11.43 5.25
C ARG A 220 -17.21 -10.66 5.18
N VAL A 221 -17.88 -10.53 6.31
CA VAL A 221 -19.12 -9.74 6.42
C VAL A 221 -18.90 -8.65 7.43
N ILE A 222 -19.10 -7.40 6.99
CA ILE A 222 -19.11 -6.21 7.82
C ILE A 222 -20.55 -5.74 7.93
N ALA A 223 -21.04 -5.59 9.14
CA ALA A 223 -22.37 -5.05 9.42
C ALA A 223 -22.26 -3.95 10.47
N ARG A 224 -22.93 -2.82 10.22
CA ARG A 224 -23.00 -1.68 11.14
C ARG A 224 -24.44 -1.33 11.41
N ALA A 225 -24.77 -1.24 12.70
CA ALA A 225 -26.05 -0.76 13.17
C ALA A 225 -25.84 0.52 14.00
N VAL A 226 -26.78 1.46 13.93
CA VAL A 226 -26.75 2.71 14.68
C VAL A 226 -28.13 3.02 15.22
N GLY A 227 -28.20 3.56 16.42
CA GLY A 227 -29.42 3.96 17.08
C GLY A 227 -29.24 5.22 17.93
N GLU A 228 -30.33 5.81 18.35
CA GLU A 228 -30.32 6.94 19.26
C GLU A 228 -29.89 6.50 20.65
N PHE A 229 -29.20 7.40 21.37
CA PHE A 229 -28.79 7.16 22.74
C PHE A 229 -30.03 6.95 23.67
N SER A 230 -29.99 5.92 24.51
CA SER A 230 -31.02 5.67 25.53
C SER A 230 -30.55 6.27 26.86
N SER A 231 -31.24 7.32 27.31
CA SER A 231 -31.00 7.89 28.63
C SER A 231 -31.30 6.88 29.77
N ASP A 232 -32.19 5.92 29.53
CA ASP A 232 -32.56 4.95 30.55
C ASP A 232 -31.43 3.95 30.87
N ALA A 233 -30.49 3.75 29.96
CA ALA A 233 -29.30 2.93 30.20
C ALA A 233 -28.25 3.60 31.12
N PHE A 234 -28.28 4.91 31.25
CA PHE A 234 -27.33 5.67 32.07
C PHE A 234 -27.75 5.79 33.54
N TYR A 235 -29.04 5.65 33.81
CA TYR A 235 -29.61 5.76 35.19
C TYR A 235 -29.79 4.41 35.90
N SER A 236 -29.26 3.31 35.37
CA SER A 236 -29.14 2.08 36.14
C SER A 236 -28.07 2.27 37.22
N ASP A 237 -28.40 2.01 38.47
CA ASP A 237 -27.61 2.27 39.68
C ASP A 237 -26.13 1.82 39.70
N ALA A 238 -25.68 1.10 38.66
CA ALA A 238 -24.30 0.65 38.52
C ALA A 238 -23.34 1.69 37.91
N ALA A 239 -23.84 2.70 37.19
CA ALA A 239 -22.99 3.70 36.53
C ALA A 239 -22.74 4.97 37.37
N VAL A 240 -23.58 5.23 38.36
CA VAL A 240 -23.53 6.46 39.14
C VAL A 240 -22.44 6.41 40.24
N ASN A 241 -21.94 5.22 40.59
CA ASN A 241 -21.00 5.06 41.69
C ASN A 241 -19.51 5.16 41.35
N ASN A 242 -19.15 5.44 40.08
CA ASN A 242 -17.74 5.54 39.63
C ASN A 242 -17.30 6.93 39.18
N PHE A 243 -18.13 7.95 39.28
CA PHE A 243 -17.68 9.33 39.09
C PHE A 243 -17.54 9.98 40.48
N SER A 244 -16.46 9.71 41.17
CA SER A 244 -16.02 10.58 42.26
C SER A 244 -15.45 11.86 41.62
N ALA A 245 -16.07 12.98 41.95
CA ALA A 245 -15.63 14.30 41.50
C ALA A 245 -14.39 14.80 42.30
N GLU A 246 -13.46 13.94 42.53
CA GLU A 246 -12.18 14.26 43.18
C GLU A 246 -11.07 13.75 42.29
N ASP A 247 -10.70 14.46 41.25
CA ASP A 247 -9.37 14.33 40.57
C ASP A 247 -9.24 15.18 39.30
N ASP A 248 -9.95 16.30 39.18
CA ASP A 248 -9.89 17.10 37.94
C ASP A 248 -9.08 18.40 38.08
N ASP A 249 -8.01 18.41 38.86
CA ASP A 249 -7.02 19.47 38.84
C ASP A 249 -5.59 18.95 38.60
N GLU A 250 -5.38 17.92 37.78
CA GLU A 250 -4.10 17.76 37.13
C GLU A 250 -3.98 18.79 36.01
N ILE A 251 -3.58 19.97 36.38
CA ILE A 251 -2.98 20.97 35.47
C ILE A 251 -1.86 20.25 34.76
N TYR A 252 -2.07 19.94 33.47
CA TYR A 252 -1.00 19.45 32.56
C TYR A 252 0.14 20.47 32.64
N SER A 253 1.15 20.18 33.45
CA SER A 253 2.34 21.03 33.51
C SER A 253 3.03 20.97 32.15
N GLU A 254 3.63 22.09 31.71
CA GLU A 254 4.44 22.09 30.46
C GLU A 254 5.52 21.01 30.45
N GLU A 255 5.94 20.53 31.62
CA GLU A 255 6.89 19.43 31.77
C GLU A 255 6.29 18.05 31.43
N SER A 256 5.00 17.79 31.76
CA SER A 256 4.34 16.53 31.38
C SER A 256 4.12 16.45 29.86
N VAL A 257 3.83 17.57 29.18
CA VAL A 257 3.74 17.66 27.73
C VAL A 257 5.12 17.45 27.09
N LYS A 258 6.19 18.00 27.68
CA LYS A 258 7.58 17.78 27.19
C LYS A 258 8.04 16.34 27.38
N GLN A 259 7.69 15.67 28.49
CA GLN A 259 7.99 14.25 28.69
C GLN A 259 7.22 13.34 27.73
N SER A 260 5.95 13.63 27.44
CA SER A 260 5.20 12.87 26.46
C SER A 260 5.73 13.08 25.03
N GLN A 261 6.21 14.27 24.69
CA GLN A 261 6.88 14.54 23.41
C GLN A 261 8.26 13.86 23.30
N ALA A 262 9.02 13.78 24.38
CA ALA A 262 10.32 13.11 24.40
C ALA A 262 10.21 11.57 24.24
N SER A 263 9.07 10.96 24.59
CA SER A 263 8.83 9.53 24.43
C SER A 263 8.37 9.11 23.01
N ILE A 264 8.10 10.07 22.14
CA ILE A 264 7.59 9.84 20.76
C ILE A 264 8.71 9.97 19.70
N ILE A 265 9.96 10.20 20.11
CA ILE A 265 11.07 10.20 19.15
C ILE A 265 11.24 8.78 18.64
N ASP A 266 10.87 8.54 17.39
CA ASP A 266 11.19 7.31 16.67
C ASP A 266 12.72 7.13 16.70
N PRO A 267 13.23 6.06 17.32
CA PRO A 267 14.67 5.85 17.46
C PRO A 267 15.38 5.55 16.13
N ARG A 268 14.69 5.68 14.99
CA ARG A 268 15.32 5.47 13.70
C ARG A 268 16.47 6.47 13.51
N PRO A 269 17.66 6.02 13.12
CA PRO A 269 18.73 6.93 12.75
C PRO A 269 18.29 7.77 11.55
N ILE A 270 18.45 9.10 11.64
CA ILE A 270 18.25 9.98 10.49
C ILE A 270 19.35 9.66 9.47
N VAL A 271 18.95 9.03 8.38
CA VAL A 271 19.86 8.62 7.30
C VAL A 271 19.71 9.60 6.14
N ASP A 272 20.83 10.10 5.66
CA ASP A 272 20.86 10.84 4.40
C ASP A 272 20.81 9.86 3.22
N VAL A 273 19.68 9.84 2.52
CA VAL A 273 19.39 8.92 1.40
C VAL A 273 20.41 9.04 0.27
N ASP A 274 21.00 10.25 0.05
CA ASP A 274 21.92 10.49 -1.06
C ASP A 274 23.31 9.93 -0.79
N THR A 275 23.72 9.90 0.46
CA THR A 275 25.06 9.43 0.89
C THR A 275 25.05 8.04 1.53
N TYR A 276 23.86 7.49 1.76
CA TYR A 276 23.72 6.16 2.37
C TYR A 276 24.42 5.07 1.55
N ARG A 277 25.18 4.23 2.25
CA ARG A 277 25.82 3.03 1.69
C ARG A 277 25.40 1.78 2.45
N PRO A 278 25.01 0.71 1.74
CA PRO A 278 24.73 -0.59 2.35
C PRO A 278 25.95 -1.11 3.14
N ASN A 279 25.68 -1.76 4.26
CA ASN A 279 26.74 -2.33 5.10
C ASN A 279 27.18 -3.69 4.54
N VAL A 280 28.05 -3.69 3.56
CA VAL A 280 28.63 -4.91 2.97
C VAL A 280 30.02 -5.12 3.54
N VAL A 281 30.23 -6.27 4.19
CA VAL A 281 31.51 -6.63 4.80
C VAL A 281 31.88 -8.08 4.48
N ASN A 282 33.17 -8.39 4.45
CA ASN A 282 33.61 -9.78 4.34
C ASN A 282 33.35 -10.50 5.65
N ASN A 283 32.55 -11.56 5.63
CA ASN A 283 32.33 -12.38 6.80
C ASN A 283 33.66 -12.98 7.28
N PRO A 284 34.06 -12.74 8.54
CA PRO A 284 35.39 -13.17 9.04
C PRO A 284 35.57 -14.71 9.06
N LYS A 285 34.49 -15.47 9.07
CA LYS A 285 34.54 -16.95 9.09
C LYS A 285 34.60 -17.54 7.68
N THR A 286 33.92 -16.93 6.70
CA THR A 286 33.78 -17.48 5.35
C THR A 286 34.62 -16.74 4.30
N GLY A 287 35.02 -15.49 4.57
CA GLY A 287 35.67 -14.60 3.61
C GLY A 287 34.74 -14.09 2.50
N ILE A 288 33.44 -14.43 2.56
CA ILE A 288 32.44 -14.07 1.56
C ILE A 288 31.91 -12.67 1.88
N PRO A 289 31.74 -11.78 0.89
CA PRO A 289 31.03 -10.52 1.09
C PRO A 289 29.56 -10.80 1.44
N GLU A 290 29.11 -10.23 2.55
CA GLU A 290 27.73 -10.31 3.04
C GLU A 290 27.21 -8.90 3.27
N TRP A 291 26.00 -8.63 2.80
CA TRP A 291 25.29 -7.39 3.07
C TRP A 291 24.48 -7.57 4.36
N PHE A 292 24.90 -6.89 5.40
CA PHE A 292 24.20 -6.82 6.68
C PHE A 292 23.11 -5.76 6.58
N ILE A 293 21.86 -6.23 6.56
CA ILE A 293 20.67 -5.40 6.37
C ILE A 293 20.44 -4.53 7.60
N THR A 294 20.13 -3.25 7.36
CA THR A 294 19.75 -2.26 8.38
C THR A 294 18.24 -1.99 8.33
N GLU A 295 17.70 -1.22 9.29
CA GLU A 295 16.29 -0.78 9.26
C GLU A 295 15.98 0.04 8.00
N THR A 296 16.90 0.88 7.55
CA THR A 296 16.77 1.66 6.30
C THR A 296 16.70 0.75 5.08
N ASP A 297 17.54 -0.28 5.04
CA ASP A 297 17.51 -1.23 3.93
C ASP A 297 16.18 -2.00 3.89
N VAL A 298 15.65 -2.43 5.04
CA VAL A 298 14.35 -3.12 5.12
C VAL A 298 13.21 -2.22 4.63
N GLU A 299 13.21 -0.94 5.00
CA GLU A 299 12.21 0.03 4.53
C GLU A 299 12.25 0.14 3.00
N TRP A 300 13.43 0.31 2.40
CA TRP A 300 13.56 0.42 0.96
C TRP A 300 13.24 -0.90 0.24
N LEU A 301 13.65 -2.03 0.79
CA LEU A 301 13.28 -3.34 0.28
C LEU A 301 11.76 -3.52 0.25
N ALA A 302 11.06 -3.13 1.30
CA ALA A 302 9.60 -3.24 1.37
C ALA A 302 8.91 -2.41 0.27
N GLU A 303 9.31 -1.14 0.08
CA GLU A 303 8.75 -0.28 -0.98
C GLU A 303 9.05 -0.85 -2.38
N GLY A 304 10.27 -1.33 -2.62
CA GLY A 304 10.63 -1.93 -3.91
C GLY A 304 9.93 -3.27 -4.19
N CYS A 305 9.79 -4.13 -3.19
CA CYS A 305 9.02 -5.37 -3.30
C CYS A 305 7.55 -5.07 -3.66
N TYR A 306 6.99 -3.96 -3.16
CA TYR A 306 5.61 -3.59 -3.49
C TYR A 306 5.47 -3.13 -4.94
N VAL A 307 6.45 -2.40 -5.49
CA VAL A 307 6.49 -2.08 -6.93
C VAL A 307 6.59 -3.35 -7.78
N LEU A 308 7.51 -4.26 -7.44
CA LEU A 308 7.72 -5.52 -8.16
C LEU A 308 6.54 -6.50 -7.99
N GLY A 309 5.69 -6.28 -7.02
CA GLY A 309 4.43 -7.02 -6.82
C GLY A 309 3.41 -6.81 -7.92
N CYS A 310 3.54 -5.77 -8.76
CA CYS A 310 2.61 -5.48 -9.86
C CYS A 310 1.14 -5.49 -9.41
N ALA A 311 0.84 -4.85 -8.28
CA ALA A 311 -0.43 -4.79 -7.58
C ALA A 311 -0.82 -6.03 -6.76
N GLY A 312 -0.08 -7.14 -6.86
CA GLY A 312 -0.28 -8.37 -6.08
C GLY A 312 0.83 -8.66 -5.08
N GLY A 313 0.94 -9.92 -4.64
CA GLY A 313 1.93 -10.37 -3.65
C GLY A 313 1.66 -9.92 -2.21
N GLY A 314 0.62 -9.13 -1.97
CA GLY A 314 0.27 -8.57 -0.65
C GLY A 314 1.14 -7.39 -0.22
N SER A 315 0.66 -6.61 0.77
CA SER A 315 1.44 -5.51 1.33
C SER A 315 2.63 -6.04 2.14
N PRO A 316 3.86 -5.57 1.89
CA PRO A 316 5.05 -6.02 2.63
C PRO A 316 5.17 -5.38 4.03
N PHE A 317 4.22 -4.56 4.44
CA PHE A 317 4.33 -3.75 5.65
C PHE A 317 4.42 -4.58 6.94
N SER A 318 3.66 -5.67 7.06
CA SER A 318 3.70 -6.54 8.24
C SER A 318 5.07 -7.22 8.39
N GLU A 319 5.65 -7.66 7.29
CA GLU A 319 6.98 -8.27 7.27
C GLU A 319 8.08 -7.24 7.54
N TYR A 320 7.92 -6.02 7.01
CA TYR A 320 8.80 -4.89 7.36
C TYR A 320 8.86 -4.66 8.87
N ILE A 321 7.70 -4.59 9.55
CA ILE A 321 7.64 -4.39 10.99
C ILE A 321 8.35 -5.53 11.75
N LYS A 322 8.12 -6.79 11.36
CA LYS A 322 8.80 -7.94 11.98
C LYS A 322 10.32 -7.88 11.81
N LEU A 323 10.80 -7.58 10.60
CA LEU A 323 12.24 -7.48 10.32
C LEU A 323 12.87 -6.33 11.09
N ARG A 324 12.20 -5.18 11.17
CA ARG A 324 12.62 -4.05 12.00
C ARG A 324 12.76 -4.45 13.46
N ASP A 325 11.77 -5.13 14.01
CA ASP A 325 11.77 -5.55 15.42
C ASP A 325 12.85 -6.60 15.69
N ILE A 326 13.14 -7.48 14.73
CA ILE A 326 14.27 -8.43 14.78
C ILE A 326 15.60 -7.65 14.85
N LEU A 327 15.79 -6.64 14.02
CA LEU A 327 17.00 -5.81 14.02
C LEU A 327 17.14 -5.03 15.33
N ARG A 328 16.06 -4.44 15.83
CA ARG A 328 16.03 -3.71 17.11
C ARG A 328 16.29 -4.60 18.32
N ALA A 329 15.96 -5.88 18.22
CA ALA A 329 16.32 -6.89 19.21
C ALA A 329 17.80 -7.33 19.14
N GLY A 330 18.61 -6.75 18.22
CA GLY A 330 20.04 -7.03 18.08
C GLY A 330 20.37 -8.24 17.19
N HIS A 331 19.39 -8.81 16.51
CA HIS A 331 19.62 -9.88 15.55
C HIS A 331 20.15 -9.36 14.22
N THR A 332 20.80 -10.22 13.44
CA THR A 332 21.37 -9.88 12.13
C THR A 332 20.59 -10.54 11.00
N ILE A 333 20.56 -9.85 9.87
CA ILE A 333 19.98 -10.31 8.61
C ILE A 333 21.03 -10.11 7.52
N ARG A 334 21.25 -11.12 6.68
CA ARG A 334 22.37 -11.11 5.73
C ARG A 334 21.91 -11.51 4.33
N VAL A 335 22.41 -10.81 3.32
CA VAL A 335 22.21 -11.13 1.90
C VAL A 335 23.58 -11.43 1.26
N ILE A 336 23.62 -12.45 0.41
CA ILE A 336 24.81 -12.81 -0.37
C ILE A 336 24.50 -12.79 -1.86
N ASP A 337 25.54 -12.53 -2.66
CA ASP A 337 25.48 -12.69 -4.10
C ASP A 337 25.42 -14.17 -4.50
N SER A 338 24.74 -14.49 -5.59
CA SER A 338 24.58 -15.86 -6.07
C SER A 338 25.90 -16.56 -6.40
N SER A 339 26.92 -15.83 -6.79
CA SER A 339 28.27 -16.36 -7.05
C SER A 339 28.96 -16.85 -5.79
N SER A 340 28.60 -16.31 -4.63
CA SER A 340 29.16 -16.64 -3.32
C SER A 340 28.73 -18.00 -2.77
N MET A 341 27.69 -18.59 -3.30
CA MET A 341 27.23 -19.95 -2.93
C MET A 341 28.28 -21.01 -3.32
N LYS A 342 28.30 -22.12 -2.61
CA LYS A 342 29.09 -23.33 -2.93
C LYS A 342 28.24 -24.33 -3.70
N ASP A 343 28.86 -25.17 -4.49
CA ASP A 343 28.14 -26.22 -5.26
C ASP A 343 27.44 -27.26 -4.33
N SER A 344 27.94 -27.40 -3.11
CA SER A 344 27.38 -28.26 -2.09
C SER A 344 26.20 -27.65 -1.31
N ASP A 345 25.97 -26.35 -1.45
CA ASP A 345 24.96 -25.65 -0.64
C ASP A 345 23.55 -26.16 -0.95
N VAL A 346 22.81 -26.42 0.12
CA VAL A 346 21.39 -26.75 0.11
C VAL A 346 20.60 -25.45 0.31
N ILE A 347 19.75 -25.12 -0.67
CA ILE A 347 19.02 -23.86 -0.69
C ILE A 347 17.54 -24.13 -0.43
N TYR A 348 17.01 -23.59 0.66
CA TYR A 348 15.59 -23.65 1.00
C TYR A 348 14.86 -22.40 0.55
N TRP A 349 13.65 -22.57 0.01
CA TRP A 349 12.84 -21.51 -0.52
C TRP A 349 11.36 -21.73 -0.28
N GLY A 350 10.64 -20.65 -0.16
CA GLY A 350 9.22 -20.68 0.11
C GLY A 350 8.66 -19.28 0.31
N GLY A 351 7.45 -19.22 0.83
CA GLY A 351 6.75 -17.97 1.09
C GLY A 351 5.39 -18.22 1.73
N HIS A 352 4.59 -17.19 1.84
CA HIS A 352 3.22 -17.28 2.33
C HIS A 352 2.24 -17.62 1.20
N MET A 353 1.22 -18.39 1.56
CA MET A 353 0.01 -18.60 0.76
C MET A 353 -1.20 -18.21 1.62
N GLY A 354 -2.15 -17.49 1.04
CA GLY A 354 -3.40 -17.14 1.74
C GLY A 354 -3.97 -15.81 1.31
N SER A 355 -5.01 -15.35 2.02
CA SER A 355 -5.69 -14.10 1.73
C SER A 355 -5.00 -12.91 2.39
N PRO A 356 -4.71 -11.83 1.66
CA PRO A 356 -4.23 -10.57 2.26
C PRO A 356 -5.20 -10.01 3.33
N ALA A 357 -6.50 -10.19 3.14
CA ALA A 357 -7.49 -9.74 4.13
C ALA A 357 -7.36 -10.49 5.45
N VAL A 358 -7.11 -11.81 5.42
CA VAL A 358 -6.84 -12.61 6.62
C VAL A 358 -5.51 -12.21 7.26
N SER A 359 -4.51 -11.90 6.44
CA SER A 359 -3.20 -11.45 6.93
C SER A 359 -3.27 -10.13 7.71
N ASN A 360 -4.29 -9.30 7.45
CA ASN A 360 -4.51 -8.05 8.18
C ASN A 360 -5.21 -8.26 9.53
N GLU A 361 -5.98 -9.33 9.68
CA GLU A 361 -6.82 -9.58 10.87
C GLU A 361 -6.20 -10.63 11.82
N ARG A 362 -5.44 -11.55 11.26
CA ARG A 362 -4.79 -12.62 12.02
C ARG A 362 -3.39 -12.20 12.46
N LEU A 363 -3.09 -12.41 13.74
CA LEU A 363 -1.71 -12.26 14.22
C LEU A 363 -0.78 -13.17 13.41
N SER A 364 0.30 -12.59 12.93
CA SER A 364 1.32 -13.28 12.16
C SER A 364 2.14 -14.17 13.09
N ALA A 365 2.22 -15.45 12.78
CA ALA A 365 3.11 -16.42 13.42
C ALA A 365 4.35 -16.66 12.55
N ASN A 366 5.04 -17.77 12.78
CA ASN A 366 6.25 -18.16 12.04
C ASN A 366 5.91 -19.21 10.97
N GLU A 367 4.85 -18.98 10.20
CA GLU A 367 4.29 -19.97 9.27
C GLU A 367 5.33 -20.51 8.28
N THR A 368 6.14 -19.62 7.69
CA THR A 368 7.20 -20.03 6.73
C THR A 368 8.32 -20.79 7.44
N GLU A 369 8.72 -20.38 8.63
CA GLU A 369 9.72 -21.10 9.42
C GLU A 369 9.24 -22.52 9.78
N GLU A 370 8.01 -22.64 10.27
CA GLU A 370 7.43 -23.96 10.61
C GLU A 370 7.37 -24.86 9.37
N SER A 371 6.90 -24.34 8.22
CA SER A 371 6.87 -25.15 6.99
C SER A 371 8.27 -25.61 6.55
N MET A 372 9.31 -24.80 6.77
CA MET A 372 10.70 -25.20 6.51
C MET A 372 11.14 -26.29 7.46
N ARG A 373 10.85 -26.18 8.75
CA ARG A 373 11.19 -27.20 9.76
C ARG A 373 10.52 -28.53 9.46
N GLU A 374 9.24 -28.53 9.15
CA GLU A 374 8.49 -29.73 8.75
C GLU A 374 9.09 -30.43 7.53
N LEU A 375 9.48 -29.64 6.50
CA LEU A 375 10.10 -30.19 5.31
C LEU A 375 11.52 -30.70 5.60
N MET A 376 12.30 -30.02 6.45
CA MET A 376 13.64 -30.46 6.87
C MET A 376 13.54 -31.79 7.63
N GLU A 377 12.60 -31.92 8.56
CA GLU A 377 12.38 -33.18 9.31
C GLU A 377 12.01 -34.33 8.36
N TYR A 378 11.08 -34.10 7.42
CA TYR A 378 10.70 -35.09 6.42
C TYR A 378 11.88 -35.52 5.55
N LEU A 379 12.74 -34.61 5.14
CA LEU A 379 13.90 -34.86 4.29
C LEU A 379 15.11 -35.33 5.10
N ARG A 380 15.04 -35.32 6.43
CA ARG A 380 16.15 -35.63 7.38
C ARG A 380 17.35 -34.71 7.16
N HIS A 381 17.08 -33.44 6.94
CA HIS A 381 18.08 -32.37 6.88
C HIS A 381 18.20 -31.73 8.25
N ASP A 382 19.36 -31.80 8.88
CA ASP A 382 19.63 -31.13 10.17
C ASP A 382 19.75 -29.60 10.01
N SER A 383 20.15 -29.16 8.84
CA SER A 383 20.33 -27.73 8.50
C SER A 383 20.27 -27.52 6.99
N PHE A 384 20.25 -26.26 6.59
CA PHE A 384 20.47 -25.82 5.22
C PHE A 384 21.48 -24.67 5.18
N ASP A 385 21.94 -24.26 3.99
CA ASP A 385 23.03 -23.30 3.87
C ASP A 385 22.55 -21.90 3.52
N VAL A 386 21.53 -21.76 2.65
CA VAL A 386 21.07 -20.50 2.09
C VAL A 386 19.54 -20.47 2.00
N ALA A 387 18.94 -19.34 2.40
CA ALA A 387 17.53 -19.04 2.16
C ALA A 387 17.33 -18.33 0.82
N MET A 388 16.19 -18.54 0.16
CA MET A 388 15.85 -17.87 -1.10
C MET A 388 14.36 -17.54 -1.15
N SER A 389 14.00 -16.45 -1.85
CA SER A 389 12.61 -16.08 -2.05
C SER A 389 11.91 -16.96 -3.08
N LEU A 390 10.62 -17.21 -2.86
CA LEU A 390 9.72 -17.70 -3.90
C LEU A 390 9.56 -16.65 -5.01
N GLU A 391 9.26 -15.44 -4.61
CA GLU A 391 9.04 -14.26 -5.47
C GLU A 391 9.53 -13.01 -4.76
N ILE A 392 10.02 -12.06 -5.52
CA ILE A 392 10.43 -10.76 -4.97
C ILE A 392 9.24 -9.82 -4.73
N GLY A 393 8.12 -10.06 -5.39
CA GLY A 393 6.97 -9.19 -5.36
C GLY A 393 6.19 -9.27 -4.04
N GLY A 394 5.87 -8.10 -3.45
CA GLY A 394 5.05 -7.99 -2.25
C GLY A 394 5.70 -8.54 -0.97
N ALA A 395 4.87 -9.05 -0.06
CA ALA A 395 5.29 -9.56 1.25
C ALA A 395 6.25 -10.75 1.17
N ASN A 396 6.11 -11.59 0.12
CA ASN A 396 6.93 -12.78 -0.05
C ASN A 396 8.40 -12.46 -0.34
N GLY A 397 8.70 -11.28 -0.92
CA GLY A 397 10.08 -10.84 -1.13
C GLY A 397 10.88 -10.67 0.16
N LEU A 398 10.21 -10.43 1.28
CA LEU A 398 10.84 -10.25 2.60
C LEU A 398 10.92 -11.55 3.43
N GLN A 399 10.23 -12.62 3.05
CA GLN A 399 10.18 -13.87 3.80
C GLN A 399 11.54 -14.53 4.02
N PRO A 400 12.43 -14.63 3.00
CA PRO A 400 13.73 -15.28 3.20
C PRO A 400 14.63 -14.49 4.17
N LEU A 401 14.50 -13.16 4.22
CA LEU A 401 15.21 -12.32 5.18
C LEU A 401 14.77 -12.62 6.61
N LEU A 402 13.48 -12.87 6.80
CA LEU A 402 12.90 -13.21 8.10
C LEU A 402 13.41 -14.56 8.58
N VAL A 403 13.23 -15.61 7.78
CA VAL A 403 13.66 -16.98 8.17
C VAL A 403 15.18 -17.12 8.24
N GLY A 404 15.92 -16.39 7.38
CA GLY A 404 17.39 -16.37 7.36
C GLY A 404 18.03 -15.56 8.48
N SER A 405 17.25 -14.76 9.23
CA SER A 405 17.78 -13.96 10.34
C SER A 405 18.43 -14.79 11.44
N SER A 406 19.33 -14.18 12.22
CA SER A 406 19.96 -14.86 13.36
C SER A 406 19.00 -15.18 14.50
N LYS A 407 17.78 -14.67 14.45
CA LYS A 407 16.69 -15.05 15.35
C LYS A 407 16.16 -16.45 15.03
N HIS A 408 16.17 -16.87 13.77
CA HIS A 408 15.58 -18.11 13.29
C HIS A 408 16.65 -19.14 12.87
N PHE A 409 16.96 -19.24 11.57
CA PHE A 409 17.93 -20.24 11.10
C PHE A 409 19.39 -19.75 11.04
N ASP A 410 19.64 -18.45 11.16
CA ASP A 410 20.98 -17.82 11.01
C ASP A 410 21.67 -18.23 9.70
N ARG A 411 20.95 -18.08 8.59
CA ARG A 411 21.44 -18.36 7.23
C ARG A 411 21.35 -17.11 6.35
N PRO A 412 22.32 -16.87 5.47
CA PRO A 412 22.21 -15.77 4.51
C PRO A 412 21.08 -16.05 3.52
N THR A 413 20.47 -14.96 3.01
CA THR A 413 19.56 -14.99 1.87
C THR A 413 20.35 -14.77 0.58
N VAL A 414 20.12 -15.57 -0.47
CA VAL A 414 20.69 -15.30 -1.79
C VAL A 414 19.88 -14.22 -2.51
N ASP A 415 20.60 -13.33 -3.21
CA ASP A 415 20.00 -12.27 -4.03
C ASP A 415 19.43 -12.84 -5.34
N ALA A 416 18.32 -13.54 -5.22
CA ALA A 416 17.60 -14.17 -6.32
C ALA A 416 16.19 -14.63 -5.89
N ASP A 417 15.31 -14.84 -6.87
CA ASP A 417 14.00 -15.45 -6.67
C ASP A 417 13.55 -16.26 -7.92
N TRP A 418 12.38 -16.93 -7.83
CA TRP A 418 11.89 -17.76 -8.94
C TRP A 418 10.91 -17.05 -9.87
N MET A 419 10.57 -15.80 -9.67
CA MET A 419 9.53 -15.13 -10.44
C MET A 419 9.97 -13.79 -11.04
N GLY A 420 10.77 -12.99 -10.30
CA GLY A 420 11.15 -11.62 -10.68
C GLY A 420 10.01 -10.61 -10.53
N ARG A 421 8.83 -11.07 -10.10
CA ARG A 421 7.60 -10.32 -9.84
C ARG A 421 6.67 -11.15 -8.96
N ALA A 422 5.47 -10.66 -8.62
CA ALA A 422 4.43 -11.51 -8.06
C ALA A 422 3.61 -12.21 -9.15
N TYR A 423 3.26 -13.49 -8.89
CA TYR A 423 2.33 -14.28 -9.67
C TYR A 423 1.25 -14.95 -8.78
N PRO A 424 0.03 -15.16 -9.31
CA PRO A 424 -1.07 -15.65 -8.49
C PRO A 424 -0.97 -17.10 -8.03
N THR A 425 -0.05 -17.91 -8.58
CA THR A 425 0.05 -19.34 -8.30
C THR A 425 1.49 -19.82 -8.15
N TYR A 426 1.73 -20.82 -7.28
CA TYR A 426 3.06 -21.35 -6.98
C TYR A 426 3.76 -22.05 -8.15
N TRP A 427 3.00 -22.60 -9.10
CA TRP A 427 3.59 -23.24 -10.26
C TRP A 427 4.08 -22.24 -11.32
N GLN A 428 3.68 -20.97 -11.20
CA GLN A 428 4.17 -19.88 -12.05
C GLN A 428 5.56 -19.40 -11.59
N THR A 429 6.50 -20.32 -11.58
CA THR A 429 7.92 -20.09 -11.26
C THR A 429 8.81 -20.49 -12.41
N THR A 430 9.94 -19.83 -12.57
CA THR A 430 10.92 -20.16 -13.60
C THR A 430 11.49 -21.58 -13.41
N ILE A 431 11.56 -22.11 -12.19
CA ILE A 431 11.97 -23.49 -11.96
C ILE A 431 10.98 -24.48 -12.59
N CYS A 432 9.68 -24.21 -12.55
CA CYS A 432 8.65 -25.05 -13.20
C CYS A 432 8.68 -24.93 -14.75
N VAL A 433 9.17 -23.81 -15.28
CA VAL A 433 9.39 -23.65 -16.74
C VAL A 433 10.44 -24.64 -17.24
N TYR A 434 11.57 -24.71 -16.54
CA TYR A 434 12.75 -25.46 -17.00
C TYR A 434 12.84 -26.89 -16.45
N GLU A 435 12.35 -27.12 -15.24
CA GLU A 435 12.36 -28.43 -14.57
C GLU A 435 11.02 -28.70 -13.86
N PRO A 436 9.95 -29.10 -14.55
CA PRO A 436 8.68 -29.46 -13.93
C PRO A 436 8.82 -30.48 -12.80
N GLY A 437 7.93 -30.44 -11.79
CA GLY A 437 7.94 -31.36 -10.66
C GLY A 437 8.90 -30.98 -9.53
N GLN A 438 9.47 -29.76 -9.54
CA GLN A 438 10.37 -29.30 -8.48
C GLN A 438 9.63 -28.67 -7.28
N LEU A 439 8.31 -28.54 -7.32
CA LEU A 439 7.55 -28.07 -6.17
C LEU A 439 7.45 -29.11 -5.04
N VAL A 440 7.53 -30.40 -5.36
CA VAL A 440 7.38 -31.47 -4.38
C VAL A 440 8.69 -32.24 -4.13
N PRO A 441 8.94 -32.76 -2.91
CA PRO A 441 8.08 -32.62 -1.73
C PRO A 441 7.98 -31.16 -1.24
N CYS A 442 6.80 -30.81 -0.71
CA CYS A 442 6.57 -29.48 -0.15
C CYS A 442 5.79 -29.58 1.16
N ALA A 443 5.98 -28.63 2.03
CA ALA A 443 5.28 -28.54 3.31
C ALA A 443 4.44 -27.26 3.41
N LEU A 444 3.31 -27.36 4.09
CA LEU A 444 2.51 -26.24 4.57
C LEU A 444 2.51 -26.22 6.10
N ALA A 445 2.52 -25.05 6.69
CA ALA A 445 2.31 -24.88 8.12
C ALA A 445 1.49 -23.61 8.40
N SER A 446 0.62 -23.65 9.40
CA SER A 446 -0.30 -22.57 9.74
C SER A 446 0.21 -21.67 10.88
N GLY A 447 1.38 -21.95 11.45
CA GLY A 447 1.95 -21.17 12.54
C GLY A 447 1.33 -21.42 13.91
N ASP A 448 0.38 -22.35 14.01
CA ASP A 448 -0.29 -22.77 15.24
C ASP A 448 -0.20 -24.31 15.45
N GLY A 449 0.80 -24.94 14.82
CA GLY A 449 1.10 -26.36 14.97
C GLY A 449 0.39 -27.31 13.99
N LYS A 450 -0.37 -26.79 13.01
CA LYS A 450 -0.93 -27.60 11.93
C LYS A 450 0.04 -27.61 10.74
N ALA A 451 0.44 -28.79 10.29
CA ALA A 451 1.31 -28.95 9.14
C ALA A 451 0.81 -30.06 8.19
N MET A 452 1.18 -29.95 6.92
CA MET A 452 0.90 -30.94 5.89
C MET A 452 2.07 -31.03 4.93
N ILE A 453 2.41 -32.25 4.49
CA ILE A 453 3.44 -32.49 3.48
C ILE A 453 2.82 -33.18 2.27
N MET A 454 3.01 -32.57 1.09
CA MET A 454 2.69 -33.20 -0.18
C MET A 454 3.96 -33.78 -0.81
N THR A 455 4.01 -35.08 -1.01
CA THR A 455 5.24 -35.79 -1.36
C THR A 455 5.40 -36.07 -2.85
N LYS A 456 4.31 -36.18 -3.59
CA LYS A 456 4.29 -36.54 -5.02
C LYS A 456 3.22 -35.75 -5.78
N THR A 457 3.49 -35.50 -7.04
CA THR A 457 2.53 -34.91 -7.98
C THR A 457 2.70 -35.53 -9.36
N THR A 458 1.67 -35.39 -10.18
CA THR A 458 1.74 -35.66 -11.62
C THR A 458 1.90 -34.37 -12.43
N ASN A 459 1.64 -33.19 -11.80
CA ASN A 459 1.68 -31.90 -12.46
C ASN A 459 1.72 -30.79 -11.39
N ASP A 460 2.45 -29.71 -11.68
CA ASP A 460 2.67 -28.61 -10.73
C ASP A 460 1.40 -27.80 -10.43
N GLU A 461 0.45 -27.69 -11.36
CA GLU A 461 -0.84 -27.04 -11.09
C GLU A 461 -1.68 -27.75 -10.04
N ILE A 462 -1.59 -29.08 -9.98
CA ILE A 462 -2.29 -29.89 -8.96
C ILE A 462 -1.71 -29.58 -7.60
N VAL A 463 -0.41 -29.34 -7.48
CA VAL A 463 0.22 -28.93 -6.23
C VAL A 463 -0.44 -27.66 -5.70
N ASP A 464 -0.46 -26.58 -6.50
CA ASP A 464 -1.04 -25.31 -6.10
C ASP A 464 -2.52 -25.48 -5.66
N ARG A 465 -3.33 -26.18 -6.44
CA ARG A 465 -4.75 -26.40 -6.11
C ARG A 465 -4.95 -27.20 -4.80
N ALA A 466 -4.15 -28.22 -4.58
CA ALA A 466 -4.22 -29.03 -3.36
C ALA A 466 -3.80 -28.22 -2.13
N LEU A 467 -2.70 -27.46 -2.26
CA LEU A 467 -2.21 -26.61 -1.18
C LEU A 467 -3.20 -25.48 -0.84
N ARG A 468 -3.90 -24.89 -1.84
CA ARG A 468 -4.93 -23.88 -1.58
C ARG A 468 -6.15 -24.43 -0.88
N ALA A 469 -6.56 -25.64 -1.22
CA ALA A 469 -7.65 -26.31 -0.50
C ALA A 469 -7.27 -26.54 0.98
N ALA A 470 -6.07 -27.05 1.22
CA ALA A 470 -5.55 -27.21 2.58
C ALA A 470 -5.40 -25.87 3.32
N CYS A 471 -4.89 -24.84 2.66
CA CYS A 471 -4.76 -23.49 3.23
C CYS A 471 -6.10 -22.97 3.78
N THR A 472 -7.20 -23.23 3.07
CA THR A 472 -8.55 -22.84 3.52
C THR A 472 -8.89 -23.46 4.86
N GLU A 473 -8.68 -24.76 5.01
CA GLU A 473 -8.96 -25.51 6.24
C GLU A 473 -7.96 -25.18 7.36
N MET A 474 -6.75 -24.76 7.02
CA MET A 474 -5.71 -24.39 7.97
C MET A 474 -5.79 -22.93 8.45
N GLY A 475 -6.88 -22.23 8.17
CA GLY A 475 -7.13 -20.86 8.64
C GLY A 475 -6.80 -19.76 7.61
N SER A 476 -6.76 -20.11 6.34
CA SER A 476 -6.68 -19.18 5.20
C SER A 476 -5.40 -18.35 5.08
N ARG A 477 -4.38 -18.71 5.87
CA ARG A 477 -3.00 -18.20 5.79
C ARG A 477 -2.04 -19.29 6.28
N VAL A 478 -1.06 -19.63 5.46
CA VAL A 478 -0.04 -20.65 5.74
C VAL A 478 1.31 -20.23 5.18
N GLY A 479 2.39 -20.76 5.74
CA GLY A 479 3.70 -20.82 5.11
C GLY A 479 3.80 -22.03 4.21
N MET A 480 4.48 -21.90 3.08
CA MET A 480 4.77 -22.98 2.15
C MET A 480 6.26 -23.03 1.88
N THR A 481 6.83 -24.23 1.97
CA THR A 481 8.22 -24.51 1.58
C THR A 481 8.23 -25.63 0.54
N ALA A 482 8.87 -25.35 -0.60
CA ALA A 482 9.00 -26.33 -1.68
C ALA A 482 10.33 -27.11 -1.58
N LYS A 483 10.48 -28.11 -2.47
CA LYS A 483 11.68 -28.92 -2.56
C LYS A 483 12.95 -28.08 -2.58
N PRO A 484 13.94 -28.36 -1.71
CA PRO A 484 15.21 -27.65 -1.73
C PRO A 484 15.91 -27.71 -3.07
N THR A 485 16.69 -26.71 -3.37
CA THR A 485 17.39 -26.56 -4.66
C THR A 485 18.91 -26.44 -4.47
N THR A 486 19.64 -26.32 -5.58
CA THR A 486 21.10 -26.21 -5.61
C THR A 486 21.56 -24.92 -6.30
N LYS A 487 22.80 -24.46 -6.01
CA LYS A 487 23.43 -23.34 -6.67
C LYS A 487 23.29 -23.40 -8.20
N LYS A 488 23.58 -24.56 -8.81
CA LYS A 488 23.49 -24.76 -10.26
C LYS A 488 22.12 -24.39 -10.83
N LYS A 489 21.04 -24.78 -10.14
CA LYS A 489 19.67 -24.48 -10.56
C LYS A 489 19.33 -23.01 -10.36
N VAL A 490 19.74 -22.43 -9.22
CA VAL A 490 19.54 -21.00 -8.93
C VAL A 490 20.19 -20.16 -10.02
N ILE A 491 21.49 -20.33 -10.29
CA ILE A 491 22.20 -19.54 -11.32
C ILE A 491 21.57 -19.72 -12.71
N LYS A 492 21.14 -20.93 -13.03
CA LYS A 492 20.67 -21.24 -14.38
C LYS A 492 19.22 -20.80 -14.63
N TYR A 493 18.35 -20.89 -13.65
CA TYR A 493 16.91 -20.79 -13.85
C TYR A 493 16.23 -19.66 -13.08
N SER A 494 16.82 -19.14 -11.99
CA SER A 494 16.21 -18.07 -11.23
C SER A 494 16.41 -16.69 -11.87
N VAL A 495 15.68 -15.71 -11.37
CA VAL A 495 15.91 -14.30 -11.66
C VAL A 495 16.90 -13.78 -10.62
N LEU A 496 18.07 -13.34 -11.07
CA LEU A 496 19.17 -12.90 -10.20
C LEU A 496 19.05 -11.43 -9.84
N ASN A 497 19.65 -11.06 -8.69
CA ASN A 497 19.80 -9.69 -8.20
C ASN A 497 18.46 -8.97 -7.94
N THR A 498 17.41 -9.71 -7.61
CA THR A 498 16.07 -9.15 -7.41
C THR A 498 15.91 -8.46 -6.05
N VAL A 499 16.62 -8.91 -5.02
CA VAL A 499 16.69 -8.22 -3.72
C VAL A 499 17.40 -6.87 -3.90
N SER A 500 18.51 -6.85 -4.63
CA SER A 500 19.22 -5.63 -5.02
C SER A 500 18.33 -4.67 -5.81
N LEU A 501 17.54 -5.20 -6.75
CA LEU A 501 16.59 -4.41 -7.55
C LEU A 501 15.51 -3.77 -6.65
N ALA A 502 14.90 -4.54 -5.77
CA ALA A 502 13.91 -4.04 -4.83
C ALA A 502 14.48 -2.90 -3.96
N TRP A 503 15.68 -3.09 -3.42
CA TRP A 503 16.35 -2.07 -2.64
C TRP A 503 16.59 -0.77 -3.44
N ARG A 504 17.05 -0.88 -4.71
CA ARG A 504 17.29 0.28 -5.58
C ARG A 504 16.01 1.05 -5.88
N ILE A 505 14.94 0.35 -6.19
CA ILE A 505 13.61 0.95 -6.42
C ILE A 505 13.13 1.69 -5.16
N GLY A 506 13.23 1.07 -3.99
CA GLY A 506 12.84 1.71 -2.74
C GLY A 506 13.70 2.94 -2.40
N ARG A 507 15.02 2.90 -2.70
CA ARG A 507 15.90 4.06 -2.59
C ARG A 507 15.46 5.21 -3.51
N CYS A 508 15.03 4.93 -4.75
CA CYS A 508 14.48 5.94 -5.65
C CYS A 508 13.26 6.63 -5.04
N ILE A 509 12.33 5.86 -4.48
CA ILE A 509 11.13 6.39 -3.81
C ILE A 509 11.52 7.28 -2.61
N ALA A 510 12.44 6.81 -1.77
CA ALA A 510 12.92 7.56 -0.61
C ALA A 510 13.63 8.86 -1.02
N ARG A 511 14.45 8.81 -2.09
CA ARG A 511 15.13 9.99 -2.64
C ARG A 511 14.14 10.99 -3.24
N ALA A 512 13.18 10.52 -4.03
CA ALA A 512 12.13 11.35 -4.61
C ALA A 512 11.30 12.06 -3.52
N LYS A 513 10.99 11.36 -2.43
CA LYS A 513 10.30 11.95 -1.27
C LYS A 513 11.14 13.04 -0.60
N LYS A 514 12.43 12.80 -0.36
CA LYS A 514 13.35 13.78 0.22
C LYS A 514 13.44 15.07 -0.60
N HIS A 515 13.48 14.93 -1.92
CA HIS A 515 13.65 16.06 -2.86
C HIS A 515 12.33 16.63 -3.36
N ASN A 516 11.17 16.18 -2.87
CA ASN A 516 9.84 16.57 -3.33
C ASN A 516 9.63 16.35 -4.85
N THR A 517 10.20 15.27 -5.39
CA THR A 517 10.12 14.89 -6.80
C THR A 517 9.33 13.59 -7.02
N SER A 518 8.36 13.30 -6.16
CA SER A 518 7.57 12.06 -6.22
C SER A 518 6.87 11.86 -7.57
N SER A 519 6.47 12.95 -8.24
CA SER A 519 5.85 12.89 -9.58
C SER A 519 6.77 12.35 -10.68
N THR A 520 8.09 12.34 -10.47
CA THR A 520 9.10 11.83 -11.41
C THR A 520 9.77 10.54 -10.92
N VAL A 521 9.21 9.88 -9.92
CA VAL A 521 9.80 8.64 -9.37
C VAL A 521 9.88 7.52 -10.40
N ALA A 522 8.91 7.45 -11.33
CA ALA A 522 8.91 6.44 -12.38
C ALA A 522 10.14 6.55 -13.27
N GLU A 523 10.57 7.75 -13.63
CA GLU A 523 11.77 8.01 -14.43
C GLU A 523 13.05 7.64 -13.67
N GLN A 524 13.11 7.96 -12.38
CA GLN A 524 14.24 7.56 -11.54
C GLN A 524 14.35 6.03 -11.42
N ILE A 525 13.20 5.34 -11.36
CA ILE A 525 13.18 3.87 -11.39
C ILE A 525 13.66 3.36 -12.76
N ILE A 526 13.22 3.98 -13.88
CA ILE A 526 13.67 3.61 -15.22
C ILE A 526 15.21 3.66 -15.31
N ASP A 527 15.83 4.71 -14.79
CA ASP A 527 17.31 4.82 -14.78
C ASP A 527 17.97 3.68 -14.00
N GLU A 528 17.41 3.28 -12.88
CA GLU A 528 17.98 2.20 -12.04
C GLU A 528 17.77 0.79 -12.64
N VAL A 529 16.73 0.57 -13.43
CA VAL A 529 16.43 -0.76 -14.02
C VAL A 529 17.03 -0.96 -15.42
N GLY A 530 17.89 -0.07 -15.86
CA GLY A 530 18.62 -0.20 -17.12
C GLY A 530 18.28 0.82 -18.21
N GLY A 531 17.52 1.86 -17.86
CA GLY A 531 17.18 2.97 -18.74
C GLY A 531 15.95 2.73 -19.62
N PRO A 532 15.70 3.64 -20.59
CA PRO A 532 14.48 3.66 -21.40
C PRO A 532 14.32 2.45 -22.33
N ASP A 533 15.39 1.71 -22.57
CA ASP A 533 15.30 0.46 -23.33
C ASP A 533 14.78 -0.71 -22.48
N SER A 534 14.88 -0.62 -21.14
CA SER A 534 14.46 -1.68 -20.22
C SER A 534 13.13 -1.40 -19.53
N ALA A 535 12.77 -0.14 -19.36
CA ALA A 535 11.51 0.24 -18.72
C ALA A 535 10.93 1.52 -19.34
N LYS A 536 9.63 1.74 -19.18
CA LYS A 536 8.92 2.87 -19.79
C LYS A 536 7.79 3.35 -18.89
N VAL A 537 7.51 4.65 -18.94
CA VAL A 537 6.22 5.19 -18.48
C VAL A 537 5.18 4.82 -19.53
N LEU A 538 4.24 3.96 -19.19
CA LEU A 538 3.19 3.51 -20.10
C LEU A 538 2.10 4.56 -20.28
N PHE A 539 1.65 5.16 -19.17
CA PHE A 539 0.56 6.11 -19.15
C PHE A 539 0.57 6.96 -17.87
N ARG A 540 -0.02 8.15 -17.93
CA ARG A 540 -0.28 9.02 -16.78
C ARG A 540 -1.73 9.47 -16.80
N GLY A 541 -2.39 9.44 -15.64
CA GLY A 541 -3.79 9.87 -15.60
C GLY A 541 -4.44 9.62 -14.25
N LYS A 542 -5.75 9.74 -14.24
CA LYS A 542 -6.62 9.56 -13.08
C LYS A 542 -7.42 8.27 -13.20
N ILE A 543 -7.51 7.49 -12.13
CA ILE A 543 -8.39 6.33 -12.07
C ILE A 543 -9.85 6.83 -12.06
N ILE A 544 -10.61 6.52 -13.10
CA ILE A 544 -12.02 6.89 -13.24
C ILE A 544 -12.99 5.72 -13.05
N GLY A 545 -12.50 4.49 -13.04
CA GLY A 545 -13.29 3.29 -12.83
C GLY A 545 -12.50 2.17 -12.23
N VAL A 546 -13.12 1.42 -11.33
CA VAL A 546 -12.56 0.21 -10.73
C VAL A 546 -13.67 -0.83 -10.65
N GLU A 547 -13.53 -1.87 -11.44
CA GLU A 547 -14.41 -3.04 -11.38
C GLU A 547 -13.70 -4.15 -10.61
N ARG A 548 -14.40 -4.82 -9.69
CA ARG A 548 -13.87 -5.96 -8.94
C ARG A 548 -14.89 -7.08 -8.89
N ARG A 549 -14.40 -8.28 -9.09
CA ARG A 549 -15.17 -9.52 -8.86
C ARG A 549 -14.26 -10.57 -8.27
N LEU A 550 -14.80 -11.38 -7.38
CA LEU A 550 -14.11 -12.55 -6.87
C LEU A 550 -14.58 -13.79 -7.61
N TRP A 551 -13.63 -14.60 -8.05
CA TRP A 551 -13.92 -15.86 -8.69
C TRP A 551 -12.81 -16.87 -8.41
N LYS A 552 -13.19 -18.06 -7.90
CA LYS A 552 -12.25 -19.14 -7.55
C LYS A 552 -11.09 -18.69 -6.69
N GLY A 553 -11.35 -17.82 -5.68
CA GLY A 553 -10.34 -17.35 -4.73
C GLY A 553 -9.41 -16.24 -5.24
N HIS A 554 -9.55 -15.78 -6.48
CA HIS A 554 -8.75 -14.67 -7.02
C HIS A 554 -9.59 -13.40 -7.17
N SER A 555 -8.96 -12.25 -6.95
CA SER A 555 -9.54 -10.95 -7.27
C SER A 555 -9.34 -10.66 -8.75
N TYR A 556 -10.41 -10.71 -9.50
CA TYR A 556 -10.45 -10.27 -10.90
C TYR A 556 -11.05 -8.88 -10.96
N GLY A 557 -10.61 -8.09 -11.91
CA GLY A 557 -11.22 -6.81 -12.19
C GLY A 557 -10.48 -6.06 -13.27
N GLU A 558 -10.83 -4.79 -13.42
CA GLU A 558 -10.20 -3.87 -14.35
C GLU A 558 -10.19 -2.47 -13.74
N ILE A 559 -9.09 -1.76 -13.85
CA ILE A 559 -9.06 -0.31 -13.64
C ILE A 559 -9.08 0.41 -14.99
N THR A 560 -9.80 1.52 -15.02
CA THR A 560 -9.81 2.46 -16.14
C THR A 560 -9.15 3.76 -15.69
N ILE A 561 -8.09 4.16 -16.39
CA ILE A 561 -7.33 5.36 -16.11
C ILE A 561 -7.54 6.32 -17.29
N GLN A 562 -8.03 7.53 -17.05
CA GLN A 562 -8.20 8.57 -18.05
C GLN A 562 -7.00 9.52 -18.00
N GLN A 563 -6.50 9.90 -19.17
CA GLN A 563 -5.48 10.94 -19.23
C GLN A 563 -6.02 12.26 -18.68
N VAL A 564 -5.20 12.95 -17.92
CA VAL A 564 -5.45 14.32 -17.47
C VAL A 564 -4.58 15.29 -18.25
N ALA A 565 -4.98 16.55 -18.32
CA ALA A 565 -4.23 17.60 -18.99
C ALA A 565 -2.85 17.80 -18.32
N ASP A 566 -1.85 18.20 -19.11
CA ASP A 566 -0.45 18.33 -18.64
C ASP A 566 -0.29 19.39 -17.55
N ASP A 567 -1.18 20.37 -17.48
CA ASP A 567 -1.22 21.41 -16.44
C ASP A 567 -1.73 20.90 -15.08
N GLU A 568 -2.48 19.79 -15.08
CA GLU A 568 -2.88 19.09 -13.84
C GLU A 568 -1.78 18.15 -13.30
N LEU A 569 -0.80 17.82 -14.15
CA LEU A 569 0.39 17.04 -13.80
C LEU A 569 1.55 18.00 -13.53
N GLU A 570 1.61 18.60 -12.33
CA GLU A 570 2.75 19.44 -11.94
C GLU A 570 4.07 18.70 -12.29
N SER A 571 4.87 19.29 -13.22
CA SER A 571 6.23 18.88 -13.58
C SER A 571 6.48 17.65 -14.48
N ALA A 572 5.49 17.00 -15.05
CA ALA A 572 5.73 15.84 -15.95
C ALA A 572 6.53 16.21 -17.24
N SER A 573 6.56 17.48 -17.64
CA SER A 573 7.22 17.94 -18.87
C SER A 573 8.75 18.11 -18.75
N ALA A 574 9.32 18.02 -17.55
CA ALA A 574 10.76 18.28 -17.33
C ALA A 574 11.65 17.03 -17.44
N SER A 575 11.09 15.81 -17.46
CA SER A 575 11.86 14.57 -17.29
C SER A 575 12.57 14.04 -18.54
N GLY A 576 12.24 14.53 -19.73
CA GLY A 576 12.82 14.04 -20.99
C GLY A 576 12.36 12.63 -21.44
N TYR A 577 11.64 11.89 -20.61
CA TYR A 577 11.09 10.57 -20.95
C TYR A 577 9.71 10.68 -21.59
N LYS A 578 9.53 10.05 -22.76
CA LYS A 578 8.24 10.00 -23.44
C LYS A 578 7.33 8.94 -22.83
N THR A 579 6.09 9.30 -22.54
CA THR A 579 5.02 8.36 -22.23
C THR A 579 4.66 7.55 -23.45
N VAL A 580 4.49 6.22 -23.33
CA VAL A 580 4.20 5.30 -24.45
C VAL A 580 2.85 5.59 -25.08
N ALA A 581 1.83 5.83 -24.27
CA ALA A 581 0.47 6.08 -24.70
C ALA A 581 -0.02 7.44 -24.13
N THR A 582 -0.64 8.24 -24.99
CA THR A 582 -1.21 9.55 -24.68
C THR A 582 -2.58 9.71 -25.31
N GLY A 583 -3.49 10.46 -24.69
CA GLY A 583 -4.89 10.59 -25.07
C GLY A 583 -5.75 9.40 -24.64
N GLY A 584 -7.06 9.55 -24.60
CA GLY A 584 -7.99 8.48 -24.31
C GLY A 584 -7.88 7.90 -22.90
N VAL A 585 -8.00 6.56 -22.81
CA VAL A 585 -7.97 5.84 -21.54
C VAL A 585 -7.05 4.62 -21.60
N LEU A 586 -6.44 4.30 -20.46
CA LEU A 586 -5.73 3.03 -20.27
C LEU A 586 -6.57 2.10 -19.40
N LYS A 587 -6.76 0.87 -19.86
CA LYS A 587 -7.45 -0.19 -19.13
C LYS A 587 -6.46 -1.25 -18.70
N ILE A 588 -6.47 -1.61 -17.42
CA ILE A 588 -5.58 -2.63 -16.85
C ILE A 588 -6.43 -3.68 -16.13
N PRO A 589 -6.68 -4.85 -16.75
CA PRO A 589 -7.27 -5.97 -16.06
C PRO A 589 -6.26 -6.60 -15.11
N PHE A 590 -6.77 -7.11 -13.98
CA PHE A 590 -5.97 -7.81 -12.98
C PHE A 590 -6.60 -9.14 -12.56
N LYS A 591 -5.73 -10.07 -12.16
CA LYS A 591 -6.03 -11.31 -11.45
C LYS A 591 -5.08 -11.40 -10.26
N ASN A 592 -5.39 -10.69 -9.19
CA ASN A 592 -4.52 -10.29 -8.09
C ASN A 592 -3.41 -9.33 -8.55
N GLU A 593 -2.69 -9.66 -9.62
CA GLU A 593 -1.65 -8.88 -10.29
C GLU A 593 -2.17 -8.27 -11.59
N ASN A 594 -1.58 -7.16 -12.02
CA ASN A 594 -1.85 -6.53 -13.31
C ASN A 594 -1.41 -7.45 -14.46
N ILE A 595 -2.25 -7.62 -15.48
CA ILE A 595 -2.04 -8.60 -16.55
C ILE A 595 -1.56 -7.94 -17.84
N TYR A 596 -2.26 -6.93 -18.31
CA TYR A 596 -1.84 -6.13 -19.46
C TYR A 596 -2.32 -4.69 -19.32
N ALA A 597 -1.73 -3.80 -20.10
CA ALA A 597 -2.16 -2.41 -20.24
C ALA A 597 -2.67 -2.19 -21.66
N LYS A 598 -3.97 -1.91 -21.79
CA LYS A 598 -4.64 -1.66 -23.06
C LYS A 598 -4.97 -0.18 -23.18
N HIS A 599 -4.37 0.48 -24.15
CA HIS A 599 -4.69 1.86 -24.50
C HIS A 599 -5.89 1.90 -25.46
N VAL A 600 -6.90 2.65 -25.11
CA VAL A 600 -8.08 2.94 -25.94
C VAL A 600 -8.04 4.42 -26.28
N LYS A 601 -7.77 4.73 -27.55
CA LYS A 601 -7.66 6.11 -28.04
C LYS A 601 -9.04 6.77 -28.17
N ASP A 602 -9.06 8.08 -28.32
CA ASP A 602 -10.30 8.85 -28.48
C ASP A 602 -11.09 8.47 -29.73
N ASP A 603 -10.45 7.91 -30.77
CA ASP A 603 -11.08 7.37 -31.99
C ASP A 603 -11.61 5.94 -31.84
N GLY A 604 -11.47 5.35 -30.66
CA GLY A 604 -11.88 3.97 -30.36
C GLY A 604 -10.85 2.90 -30.75
N THR A 605 -9.69 3.26 -31.32
CA THR A 605 -8.62 2.31 -31.62
C THR A 605 -8.00 1.78 -30.34
N GLU A 606 -7.82 0.45 -30.26
CA GLU A 606 -7.22 -0.23 -29.11
C GLU A 606 -5.82 -0.76 -29.42
N ASP A 607 -4.89 -0.61 -28.49
CA ASP A 607 -3.54 -1.19 -28.56
C ASP A 607 -3.08 -1.69 -27.20
N ILE A 608 -2.42 -2.86 -27.15
CA ILE A 608 -1.82 -3.39 -25.93
C ILE A 608 -0.37 -2.89 -25.86
N VAL A 609 -0.11 -2.01 -24.91
CA VAL A 609 1.18 -1.33 -24.74
C VAL A 609 2.16 -2.10 -23.84
N ALA A 610 1.66 -3.00 -23.01
CA ALA A 610 2.45 -3.93 -22.21
C ALA A 610 1.59 -5.12 -21.76
N CYS A 611 2.19 -6.28 -21.53
CA CYS A 611 1.51 -7.42 -20.93
C CYS A 611 2.50 -8.35 -20.20
N VAL A 612 1.97 -9.16 -19.26
CA VAL A 612 2.78 -10.21 -18.60
C VAL A 612 3.48 -11.09 -19.65
N PRO A 613 4.70 -11.54 -19.35
CA PRO A 613 5.44 -11.52 -18.09
C PRO A 613 6.12 -10.19 -17.74
N ASP A 614 6.09 -9.17 -18.62
CA ASP A 614 6.58 -7.84 -18.25
C ASP A 614 5.83 -7.29 -17.04
N LEU A 615 6.53 -6.54 -16.21
CA LEU A 615 6.00 -5.98 -14.98
C LEU A 615 5.19 -4.71 -15.28
N ILE A 616 4.01 -4.61 -14.72
CA ILE A 616 3.13 -3.43 -14.85
C ILE A 616 2.79 -2.94 -13.45
N ALA A 617 3.48 -1.90 -13.00
CA ALA A 617 3.24 -1.27 -11.72
C ALA A 617 2.43 0.01 -11.86
N VAL A 618 1.49 0.23 -10.97
CA VAL A 618 0.72 1.48 -10.87
C VAL A 618 1.23 2.23 -9.65
N LEU A 619 1.76 3.43 -9.87
CA LEU A 619 2.32 4.27 -8.83
C LEU A 619 1.39 5.45 -8.58
N ASP A 620 1.14 5.77 -7.33
CA ASP A 620 0.51 7.02 -6.95
C ASP A 620 1.45 8.20 -7.29
N THR A 621 1.00 9.13 -8.11
CA THR A 621 1.84 10.22 -8.63
C THR A 621 2.26 11.18 -7.52
N GLN A 622 1.49 11.31 -6.44
CA GLN A 622 1.78 12.25 -5.36
C GLN A 622 2.81 11.71 -4.38
N SER A 623 2.66 10.45 -3.98
CA SER A 623 3.56 9.81 -3.02
C SER A 623 4.74 9.09 -3.68
N GLY A 624 4.63 8.76 -4.97
CA GLY A 624 5.58 7.90 -5.69
C GLY A 624 5.51 6.42 -5.32
N LYS A 625 4.58 6.03 -4.43
CA LYS A 625 4.44 4.65 -3.94
C LYS A 625 3.61 3.78 -4.87
N ALA A 626 3.90 2.48 -4.89
CA ALA A 626 3.07 1.52 -5.61
C ALA A 626 1.69 1.38 -4.97
N LEU A 627 0.70 1.08 -5.80
CA LEU A 627 -0.66 0.74 -5.39
C LEU A 627 -0.94 -0.74 -5.65
N GLY A 628 -1.42 -1.43 -4.63
CA GLY A 628 -1.97 -2.77 -4.77
C GLY A 628 -3.44 -2.74 -5.21
N VAL A 629 -3.96 -3.88 -5.65
CA VAL A 629 -5.39 -4.01 -6.04
C VAL A 629 -6.36 -3.49 -4.97
N PRO A 630 -6.17 -3.71 -3.67
CA PRO A 630 -7.07 -3.18 -2.64
C PRO A 630 -7.09 -1.65 -2.58
N GLU A 631 -6.02 -0.98 -3.03
CA GLU A 631 -5.85 0.48 -2.96
C GLU A 631 -6.38 1.20 -4.20
N TYR A 632 -6.71 0.48 -5.28
CA TYR A 632 -7.32 1.08 -6.46
C TYR A 632 -8.67 1.71 -6.13
N ARG A 633 -8.83 3.00 -6.41
CA ARG A 633 -10.07 3.73 -6.17
C ARG A 633 -10.21 4.89 -7.16
N TYR A 634 -11.42 5.35 -7.36
CA TYR A 634 -11.70 6.55 -8.15
C TYR A 634 -10.92 7.76 -7.60
N GLY A 635 -10.44 8.61 -8.49
CA GLY A 635 -9.85 9.91 -8.18
C GLY A 635 -8.34 9.89 -7.97
N VAL A 636 -7.71 8.73 -7.80
CA VAL A 636 -6.25 8.64 -7.58
C VAL A 636 -5.50 8.97 -8.88
N MET A 637 -4.56 9.91 -8.77
CA MET A 637 -3.64 10.25 -9.86
C MET A 637 -2.50 9.24 -9.90
N VAL A 638 -2.28 8.63 -11.06
CA VAL A 638 -1.35 7.52 -11.20
C VAL A 638 -0.41 7.65 -12.39
N THR A 639 0.79 7.14 -12.19
CA THR A 639 1.77 6.86 -13.25
C THR A 639 1.90 5.35 -13.41
N VAL A 640 1.66 4.83 -14.61
CA VAL A 640 1.79 3.42 -14.92
C VAL A 640 3.19 3.16 -15.47
N LEU A 641 3.96 2.34 -14.76
CA LEU A 641 5.33 1.97 -15.09
C LEU A 641 5.34 0.54 -15.65
N GLY A 642 5.99 0.35 -16.80
CA GLY A 642 6.30 -0.96 -17.36
C GLY A 642 7.79 -1.27 -17.24
N ILE A 643 8.14 -2.47 -16.80
CA ILE A 643 9.53 -2.97 -16.73
C ILE A 643 9.62 -4.29 -17.46
N THR A 644 10.65 -4.44 -18.30
CA THR A 644 10.87 -5.68 -19.07
C THR A 644 11.20 -6.86 -18.15
N CYS A 645 10.56 -7.97 -18.36
CA CYS A 645 10.76 -9.19 -17.58
C CYS A 645 12.12 -9.86 -17.84
N SER A 646 12.53 -10.73 -16.92
CA SER A 646 13.69 -11.59 -17.15
C SER A 646 13.52 -12.50 -18.36
N PRO A 647 14.57 -12.73 -19.18
CA PRO A 647 14.58 -13.69 -20.27
C PRO A 647 14.18 -15.10 -19.87
N ARG A 648 14.28 -15.44 -18.58
CA ARG A 648 13.81 -16.73 -18.04
C ARG A 648 12.33 -16.99 -18.34
N TRP A 649 11.54 -15.93 -18.54
CA TRP A 649 10.13 -16.02 -18.92
C TRP A 649 9.90 -15.96 -20.43
N SER A 650 10.65 -15.12 -21.14
CA SER A 650 10.38 -14.78 -22.54
C SER A 650 11.15 -15.61 -23.56
N ASP A 651 12.29 -16.22 -23.18
CA ASP A 651 13.17 -16.94 -24.12
C ASP A 651 12.65 -18.29 -24.58
N THR A 652 11.60 -18.81 -23.93
CA THR A 652 11.05 -20.11 -24.26
C THR A 652 9.53 -20.07 -24.42
N PRO A 653 8.95 -20.87 -25.38
CA PRO A 653 7.51 -21.01 -25.49
C PRO A 653 6.86 -21.45 -24.16
N LYS A 654 7.55 -22.31 -23.39
CA LYS A 654 7.07 -22.81 -22.10
C LYS A 654 7.01 -21.69 -21.04
N GLY A 655 7.96 -20.78 -21.04
CA GLY A 655 7.94 -19.61 -20.16
C GLY A 655 6.74 -18.71 -20.44
N LEU A 656 6.43 -18.44 -21.70
CA LEU A 656 5.24 -17.68 -22.08
C LEU A 656 3.93 -18.45 -21.86
N GLU A 657 3.93 -19.78 -21.99
CA GLU A 657 2.77 -20.62 -21.64
C GLU A 657 2.43 -20.51 -20.15
N ILE A 658 3.43 -20.48 -19.26
CA ILE A 658 3.26 -20.44 -17.81
C ILE A 658 3.10 -19.01 -17.27
N GLY A 659 3.90 -18.06 -17.76
CA GLY A 659 3.96 -16.69 -17.25
C GLY A 659 3.23 -15.64 -18.10
N GLY A 660 2.79 -15.98 -19.28
CA GLY A 660 2.17 -15.06 -20.21
C GLY A 660 0.67 -14.86 -20.03
N PRO A 661 0.04 -14.01 -20.86
CA PRO A 661 -1.38 -13.65 -20.71
C PRO A 661 -2.34 -14.84 -20.80
N ALA A 662 -2.01 -15.85 -21.62
CA ALA A 662 -2.84 -17.05 -21.77
C ALA A 662 -3.01 -17.84 -20.47
N ALA A 663 -1.98 -17.91 -19.62
CA ALA A 663 -2.03 -18.53 -18.30
C ALA A 663 -2.98 -17.77 -17.34
N MET A 664 -3.18 -16.48 -17.59
CA MET A 664 -4.11 -15.65 -16.83
C MET A 664 -5.56 -15.67 -17.35
N GLY A 665 -5.79 -16.39 -18.47
CA GLY A 665 -7.10 -16.53 -19.11
C GLY A 665 -7.32 -15.66 -20.34
N TYR A 666 -6.33 -14.88 -20.77
CA TYR A 666 -6.40 -13.95 -21.91
C TYR A 666 -5.65 -14.54 -23.13
N LYS A 667 -6.27 -15.52 -23.80
CA LYS A 667 -5.65 -16.28 -24.89
C LYS A 667 -5.42 -15.46 -26.17
N ASP A 668 -6.20 -14.39 -26.34
CA ASP A 668 -6.14 -13.53 -27.54
C ASP A 668 -5.05 -12.45 -27.42
N VAL A 669 -4.44 -12.30 -26.23
CA VAL A 669 -3.36 -11.35 -25.99
C VAL A 669 -2.01 -12.02 -26.32
N VAL A 670 -1.33 -11.50 -27.33
CA VAL A 670 -0.01 -11.98 -27.73
C VAL A 670 1.06 -11.15 -27.03
N TYR A 671 2.01 -11.83 -26.38
CA TYR A 671 3.14 -11.16 -25.74
C TYR A 671 4.02 -10.45 -26.77
N LYS A 672 4.33 -9.19 -26.49
CA LYS A 672 5.36 -8.40 -27.17
C LYS A 672 6.27 -7.82 -26.09
N PRO A 673 7.59 -8.02 -26.17
CA PRO A 673 8.52 -7.45 -25.18
C PRO A 673 8.39 -5.93 -25.12
N LEU A 674 8.35 -5.39 -23.92
CA LEU A 674 8.34 -3.94 -23.69
C LEU A 674 9.67 -3.30 -24.12
N GLY A 675 10.75 -4.04 -23.94
CA GLY A 675 12.11 -3.59 -24.25
C GLY A 675 13.14 -4.70 -24.07
N ASN A 676 14.37 -4.31 -23.78
CA ASN A 676 15.48 -5.23 -23.54
C ASN A 676 15.69 -5.40 -22.03
N TYR A 677 15.78 -6.63 -21.56
CA TYR A 677 16.10 -6.89 -20.16
C TYR A 677 17.54 -6.49 -19.84
N VAL A 678 17.73 -5.76 -18.76
CA VAL A 678 19.03 -5.49 -18.17
C VAL A 678 19.07 -6.15 -16.79
N GLU A 679 20.05 -7.04 -16.59
CA GLU A 679 20.22 -7.70 -15.28
C GLU A 679 20.58 -6.65 -14.23
N PRO A 680 19.86 -6.60 -13.10
CA PRO A 680 20.11 -5.63 -12.04
C PRO A 680 21.52 -5.81 -11.46
N LYS A 681 22.15 -4.73 -11.05
CA LYS A 681 23.47 -4.78 -10.40
C LYS A 681 23.32 -5.28 -8.96
N SER A 682 24.13 -6.26 -8.58
CA SER A 682 24.22 -6.77 -7.22
C SER A 682 24.71 -5.68 -6.26
N VAL A 683 23.95 -5.38 -5.24
CA VAL A 683 24.38 -4.50 -4.12
C VAL A 683 25.56 -5.11 -3.39
N VAL A 684 25.55 -6.42 -3.19
CA VAL A 684 26.64 -7.13 -2.51
C VAL A 684 27.97 -6.94 -3.24
N LEU A 685 27.98 -7.11 -4.58
CA LEU A 685 29.22 -6.97 -5.36
C LEU A 685 29.64 -5.51 -5.53
N GLU A 686 28.70 -4.58 -5.69
CA GLU A 686 28.98 -3.15 -5.88
C GLU A 686 29.62 -2.51 -4.64
N TYR A 687 29.17 -2.91 -3.45
CA TYR A 687 29.64 -2.32 -2.19
C TYR A 687 30.61 -3.22 -1.41
N ALA A 688 31.02 -4.35 -2.00
CA ALA A 688 32.02 -5.23 -1.39
C ALA A 688 33.31 -4.46 -1.07
N PRO A 689 33.95 -4.70 0.08
CA PRO A 689 35.27 -4.14 0.37
C PRO A 689 36.26 -4.57 -0.71
N PRO A 690 37.20 -3.70 -1.09
CA PRO A 690 38.30 -4.08 -2.01
C PRO A 690 39.03 -5.30 -1.44
N LYS A 691 39.41 -6.23 -2.35
CA LYS A 691 40.13 -7.46 -2.01
C LYS A 691 41.52 -7.15 -1.52
#